data_6a569c54a5aff020258a048338098144
#
_entry.id   6a569c54a5aff020258a048338098144
#
_cell.length_a   1.000
_cell.length_b   1.000
_cell.length_c   1.000
_cell.angle_alpha   90.00
_cell.angle_beta   90.00
_cell.angle_gamma   90.00
#
_symmetry.space_group_name_H-M   'P 1'
#
loop_
_entity.id
_entity.type
_entity.pdbx_description
1 polymer ?
#
loop_
_entity_poly.entity_id
_entity_poly.type
_entity_poly.pdbx_seq_one_letter_code
_entity_poly.pdbx_strand_id
1 'polypeptide(L)'
;MRKRWMMAAACLTAVSMMMSACGGSTASQPAQPAPTEAAPAETGAAEPATAAEESKAEETAAEETTAAEQGAGAALPEITRQGFLPAEDEAAPEVKAEIQDYTVDADLGNVSNIGDYYFEDDAKKMLAENGFFVSQYGSYEFWEPYESNRYAIMPNFVTVDSMMHTYHLYFSMLQKQTEKNFLAERLKKLSAAMLEKSEAQVKALAGTEWEDAAKRNVAFFAVGARLLDPSAKTPEEVEDVVKEELARIEAHSEILESGLTGDNEDYTQYIVRGYYEGDEQLEPYFRAMMWFGRLNFRQSEEDLDRSALLMTIAMDDEVRQDWEAIYQVTAFFAGASDDNGYFEYAPLAQEAYSQDVTAEKLAGDADGWKKFHAMTAQLPAPQINSVPMDDVGTDADHVAENQGFRFMGQRFSADAMIFQNLIYNKVGENGKGEKRLLPDALDVPAAFGSDEAMNILEEKGETEYAGYTENMRKLREGLAAAPMTFWNASLASRWEYTLLPTLWEKGSGYPKFMQNSNWARKNLVTFLGSYTELKHDTVLYAKQAVAEMGGGDLPERDDRGYVEPEPEVYRRLAALTGATADGLDSYGLLSAENAESLGILKELAEKLQVISEKELREETLTDEEYDLIRCYGGSLEHFWKDVSKYETDSEYSVATKEFPAAIVTDVATDPNGRVLELGTGEALSIYVIAPVDGTLKICNGAVYSFYQFPYPMDQRLTDSAWRQLISIQHGDNYEWTEPEYEMENWTDGFVFYNK
;
A
#
# COMPACT_ATOMS: atom_id res chain seq x y z
N MET A 1 -37.56 -14.99 -8.50
CA MET A 1 -37.44 -14.08 -7.34
C MET A 1 -37.97 -14.68 -6.03
N ARG A 2 -39.26 -14.97 -5.81
CA ARG A 2 -39.74 -15.48 -4.47
C ARG A 2 -39.17 -16.86 -4.02
N LYS A 3 -38.61 -17.68 -4.88
CA LYS A 3 -37.99 -18.98 -4.53
C LYS A 3 -36.51 -18.88 -4.11
N ARG A 4 -35.80 -17.83 -4.57
CA ARG A 4 -34.39 -17.59 -4.20
C ARG A 4 -34.22 -17.20 -2.72
N TRP A 5 -35.16 -16.40 -2.19
CA TRP A 5 -35.14 -15.95 -0.78
C TRP A 5 -35.30 -17.07 0.24
N MET A 6 -35.90 -18.21 -0.14
CA MET A 6 -36.06 -19.32 0.80
C MET A 6 -34.83 -20.22 0.96
N MET A 7 -33.88 -20.20 0.00
CA MET A 7 -32.65 -21.01 0.13
C MET A 7 -31.52 -20.26 0.84
N ALA A 8 -31.33 -18.98 0.58
CA ALA A 8 -30.37 -18.14 1.33
C ALA A 8 -30.72 -18.07 2.83
N ALA A 9 -32.02 -17.94 3.16
CA ALA A 9 -32.48 -18.03 4.55
C ALA A 9 -32.30 -19.40 5.21
N ALA A 10 -32.19 -20.48 4.43
CA ALA A 10 -31.98 -21.82 4.97
C ALA A 10 -30.51 -22.10 5.35
N CYS A 11 -29.54 -21.51 4.65
CA CYS A 11 -28.11 -21.65 5.03
C CYS A 11 -27.75 -20.81 6.25
N LEU A 12 -28.23 -19.55 6.31
CA LEU A 12 -28.05 -18.69 7.49
C LEU A 12 -28.78 -19.24 8.74
N THR A 13 -29.96 -19.89 8.57
CA THR A 13 -30.66 -20.53 9.69
C THR A 13 -30.00 -21.83 10.15
N ALA A 14 -29.23 -22.53 9.34
CA ALA A 14 -28.52 -23.72 9.78
C ALA A 14 -27.35 -23.38 10.71
N VAL A 15 -26.60 -22.32 10.46
CA VAL A 15 -25.52 -21.83 11.35
C VAL A 15 -26.11 -21.25 12.64
N SER A 16 -27.21 -20.47 12.56
CA SER A 16 -27.87 -19.91 13.73
C SER A 16 -28.62 -20.95 14.58
N MET A 17 -29.06 -22.10 14.00
CA MET A 17 -29.70 -23.18 14.76
C MET A 17 -28.73 -24.08 15.51
N MET A 18 -27.47 -24.16 15.14
CA MET A 18 -26.47 -24.88 15.94
C MET A 18 -26.05 -24.14 17.21
N MET A 19 -26.20 -22.79 17.25
CA MET A 19 -25.92 -22.00 18.46
C MET A 19 -27.07 -21.88 19.44
N SER A 20 -28.30 -22.34 19.12
CA SER A 20 -29.47 -22.22 19.99
C SER A 20 -29.89 -23.49 20.73
N ALA A 21 -29.06 -24.56 20.70
CA ALA A 21 -29.44 -25.88 21.27
C ALA A 21 -28.89 -26.17 22.67
N CYS A 22 -28.27 -25.21 23.36
CA CYS A 22 -27.85 -25.39 24.77
C CYS A 22 -28.35 -24.24 25.65
N GLY A 23 -29.57 -24.31 26.12
CA GLY A 23 -30.04 -23.36 27.11
C GLY A 23 -31.53 -23.42 27.37
N GLY A 24 -31.97 -24.29 28.27
CA GLY A 24 -33.33 -24.20 28.75
C GLY A 24 -33.76 -25.31 29.71
N SER A 25 -33.56 -25.12 30.98
CA SER A 25 -34.51 -25.67 31.96
C SER A 25 -34.50 -24.85 33.25
N THR A 26 -35.59 -24.26 33.47
CA THR A 26 -36.26 -23.51 34.51
C THR A 26 -35.94 -23.76 36.00
N ALA A 27 -35.81 -22.62 36.70
CA ALA A 27 -36.48 -22.22 37.93
C ALA A 27 -36.09 -22.85 39.30
N SER A 28 -35.50 -22.06 40.17
CA SER A 28 -36.13 -21.44 41.37
C SER A 28 -35.07 -20.93 42.35
N GLN A 29 -35.18 -19.65 42.69
CA GLN A 29 -34.59 -19.07 43.92
C GLN A 29 -35.41 -19.53 45.15
N PRO A 30 -34.92 -19.50 46.42
CA PRO A 30 -34.47 -18.25 47.03
C PRO A 30 -33.34 -18.34 48.12
N ALA A 31 -32.87 -17.15 48.51
CA ALA A 31 -32.41 -16.72 49.83
C ALA A 31 -30.94 -16.90 50.25
N GLN A 32 -30.27 -15.76 50.38
CA GLN A 32 -29.12 -15.51 51.27
C GLN A 32 -29.44 -15.73 52.75
N PRO A 33 -28.47 -15.95 53.64
CA PRO A 33 -27.83 -14.80 54.31
C PRO A 33 -26.30 -14.92 54.56
N ALA A 34 -25.68 -13.77 54.75
CA ALA A 34 -24.37 -13.54 55.32
C ALA A 34 -24.48 -13.42 56.87
N PRO A 35 -23.43 -13.05 57.62
CA PRO A 35 -22.00 -13.41 57.65
C PRO A 35 -21.58 -13.90 59.05
N THR A 36 -20.32 -14.36 59.30
CA THR A 36 -19.65 -14.18 60.60
C THR A 36 -18.15 -14.51 60.57
N GLU A 37 -17.42 -13.69 61.15
CA GLU A 37 -16.15 -13.39 61.68
C GLU A 37 -15.27 -14.51 62.30
N ALA A 38 -13.99 -14.15 62.36
CA ALA A 38 -13.02 -14.30 63.43
C ALA A 38 -11.88 -15.35 63.30
N ALA A 39 -10.71 -14.79 63.27
CA ALA A 39 -9.38 -15.37 63.54
C ALA A 39 -9.27 -15.82 65.03
N PRO A 40 -8.14 -16.24 65.63
CA PRO A 40 -6.72 -16.04 65.27
C PRO A 40 -5.70 -17.14 65.67
N ALA A 41 -4.41 -16.92 65.31
CA ALA A 41 -3.13 -17.20 66.02
C ALA A 41 -2.75 -18.68 66.33
N GLU A 42 -1.54 -19.14 66.45
CA GLU A 42 -0.18 -18.62 66.73
C GLU A 42 0.91 -19.69 66.41
N THR A 43 2.06 -19.21 66.14
CA THR A 43 3.45 -19.41 66.60
C THR A 43 4.25 -20.62 66.23
N GLY A 44 5.54 -20.32 65.92
CA GLY A 44 6.63 -21.24 66.13
C GLY A 44 7.89 -21.02 65.31
N ALA A 45 8.79 -20.24 65.84
CA ALA A 45 10.12 -19.86 65.42
C ALA A 45 11.15 -20.99 65.28
N ALA A 46 12.18 -20.77 64.45
CA ALA A 46 13.59 -20.80 64.85
C ALA A 46 14.53 -20.60 63.64
N GLU A 47 15.36 -19.59 63.72
CA GLU A 47 16.64 -19.34 63.06
C GLU A 47 17.74 -20.22 63.66
N PRO A 48 19.06 -20.21 63.20
CA PRO A 48 19.75 -19.12 62.48
C PRO A 48 20.85 -19.47 61.44
N ALA A 49 21.23 -18.44 60.68
CA ALA A 49 22.57 -17.98 60.30
C ALA A 49 23.52 -18.85 59.41
N THR A 50 24.08 -18.30 58.36
CA THR A 50 25.23 -17.41 58.29
C THR A 50 25.56 -16.90 56.88
N ALA A 51 25.90 -15.60 56.84
CA ALA A 51 26.95 -14.86 56.12
C ALA A 51 26.93 -14.81 54.56
N ALA A 52 26.56 -13.72 53.99
CA ALA A 52 27.33 -12.56 53.50
C ALA A 52 28.06 -12.77 52.16
N GLU A 53 27.55 -12.07 51.13
CA GLU A 53 28.39 -11.14 50.35
C GLU A 53 27.48 -10.13 49.59
N GLU A 54 27.75 -8.87 49.83
CA GLU A 54 27.10 -7.72 49.15
C GLU A 54 27.58 -7.62 47.69
N SER A 55 26.65 -7.56 46.72
CA SER A 55 26.91 -6.83 45.51
C SER A 55 25.73 -5.87 45.25
N LYS A 56 26.06 -4.59 45.24
CA LYS A 56 25.14 -3.51 44.90
C LYS A 56 24.59 -3.72 43.49
N ALA A 57 23.28 -3.92 43.37
CA ALA A 57 22.56 -3.61 42.17
C ALA A 57 22.11 -2.14 42.30
N GLU A 58 22.59 -1.28 41.44
CA GLU A 58 22.00 0.03 41.18
C GLU A 58 20.62 -0.19 40.54
N GLU A 59 19.60 0.26 41.22
CA GLU A 59 18.28 0.50 40.65
C GLU A 59 18.42 1.64 39.63
N THR A 60 18.50 1.32 38.35
CA THR A 60 18.18 2.28 37.29
C THR A 60 16.68 2.34 37.18
N ALA A 61 16.10 3.43 37.62
CA ALA A 61 14.75 3.81 37.31
C ALA A 61 14.62 3.93 35.76
N ALA A 62 13.80 3.11 35.12
CA ALA A 62 13.40 3.32 33.78
C ALA A 62 12.54 4.59 33.76
N GLU A 63 13.05 5.66 33.17
CA GLU A 63 12.25 6.80 32.77
C GLU A 63 11.36 6.33 31.59
N GLU A 64 10.07 6.39 31.76
CA GLU A 64 9.10 6.39 30.68
C GLU A 64 9.33 7.64 29.82
N THR A 65 10.12 7.50 28.77
CA THR A 65 10.19 8.50 27.69
C THR A 65 9.02 8.27 26.76
N THR A 66 8.09 9.21 26.72
CA THR A 66 7.01 9.24 25.74
C THR A 66 7.58 9.37 24.32
N ALA A 67 6.99 8.72 23.34
CA ALA A 67 7.44 8.69 21.93
C ALA A 67 7.67 10.08 21.30
N ALA A 68 7.03 11.13 21.84
CA ALA A 68 7.20 12.51 21.39
C ALA A 68 8.59 13.11 21.70
N GLU A 69 9.36 12.57 22.66
CA GLU A 69 10.68 13.08 23.00
C GLU A 69 11.82 12.40 22.21
N GLN A 70 11.56 11.23 21.59
CA GLN A 70 12.59 10.52 20.81
C GLN A 70 12.78 11.09 19.39
N GLY A 71 11.77 11.75 18.81
CA GLY A 71 11.84 12.29 17.44
C GLY A 71 12.59 13.62 17.27
N ALA A 72 12.87 14.36 18.35
CA ALA A 72 13.35 15.74 18.27
C ALA A 72 14.88 15.93 18.18
N GLY A 73 15.70 14.88 18.10
CA GLY A 73 17.14 15.03 18.26
C GLY A 73 18.07 14.12 17.46
N ALA A 74 17.58 13.15 16.73
CA ALA A 74 18.44 12.29 15.90
C ALA A 74 18.77 12.99 14.58
N ALA A 75 20.05 13.13 14.25
CA ALA A 75 20.49 13.54 12.93
C ALA A 75 20.09 12.45 11.93
N LEU A 76 19.29 12.84 10.91
CA LEU A 76 18.93 11.92 9.85
C LEU A 76 20.14 11.56 8.98
N PRO A 77 20.23 10.32 8.46
CA PRO A 77 21.36 9.93 7.60
C PRO A 77 21.41 10.77 6.33
N GLU A 78 22.61 10.90 5.77
CA GLU A 78 22.85 11.64 4.53
C GLU A 78 22.22 10.87 3.35
N ILE A 79 21.34 11.53 2.57
CA ILE A 79 20.70 10.91 1.42
C ILE A 79 21.69 10.70 0.30
N THR A 80 21.81 9.46 -0.14
CA THR A 80 22.29 9.19 -1.48
C THR A 80 21.08 8.82 -2.35
N ARG A 81 20.93 9.38 -3.54
CA ARG A 81 19.90 9.04 -4.54
C ARG A 81 19.99 7.61 -5.08
N GLN A 82 20.82 6.78 -4.51
CA GLN A 82 21.10 5.40 -4.92
C GLN A 82 20.57 4.46 -3.83
N GLY A 83 19.29 4.09 -3.94
CA GLY A 83 18.68 3.05 -3.15
C GLY A 83 18.83 3.20 -1.62
N PHE A 84 17.73 3.26 -0.92
CA PHE A 84 17.70 3.41 0.55
C PHE A 84 17.89 2.07 1.28
N LEU A 85 17.74 0.95 0.56
CA LEU A 85 17.78 -0.37 1.14
C LEU A 85 19.16 -1.04 0.92
N PRO A 86 19.59 -1.94 1.80
CA PRO A 86 20.82 -2.71 1.62
C PRO A 86 20.83 -3.40 0.26
N ALA A 87 21.96 -3.29 -0.45
CA ALA A 87 22.04 -3.59 -1.89
C ALA A 87 22.01 -5.07 -2.26
N GLU A 88 22.19 -5.99 -1.32
CA GLU A 88 22.43 -7.39 -1.66
C GLU A 88 21.27 -8.27 -1.24
N ASP A 89 20.51 -8.69 -2.24
CA ASP A 89 19.73 -9.90 -2.16
C ASP A 89 20.69 -11.06 -2.39
N GLU A 90 20.96 -11.87 -1.38
CA GLU A 90 21.69 -13.13 -1.60
C GLU A 90 20.89 -13.95 -2.61
N ALA A 91 21.52 -14.33 -3.71
CA ALA A 91 20.87 -15.16 -4.71
C ALA A 91 20.38 -16.44 -4.02
N ALA A 92 19.06 -16.61 -3.91
CA ALA A 92 18.48 -17.79 -3.35
C ALA A 92 18.96 -19.01 -4.15
N PRO A 93 19.28 -20.13 -3.51
CA PRO A 93 19.50 -21.36 -4.24
C PRO A 93 18.24 -21.69 -5.04
N GLU A 94 18.40 -21.99 -6.33
CA GLU A 94 17.30 -22.41 -7.18
C GLU A 94 16.63 -23.66 -6.58
N VAL A 95 15.41 -23.51 -6.08
CA VAL A 95 14.63 -24.63 -5.52
C VAL A 95 14.06 -25.41 -6.68
N LYS A 96 14.56 -26.61 -6.87
CA LYS A 96 14.05 -27.51 -7.89
C LYS A 96 12.75 -28.17 -7.43
N ALA A 97 11.68 -27.91 -8.17
CA ALA A 97 10.41 -28.61 -7.97
C ALA A 97 10.51 -30.06 -8.44
N GLU A 98 10.21 -31.03 -7.56
CA GLU A 98 10.39 -32.48 -7.79
C GLU A 98 9.12 -33.29 -7.53
N ILE A 99 7.96 -32.61 -7.35
CA ILE A 99 6.66 -33.27 -7.12
C ILE A 99 6.35 -34.21 -8.29
N GLN A 100 6.04 -35.46 -7.98
CA GLN A 100 5.67 -36.46 -8.98
C GLN A 100 4.31 -36.13 -9.58
N ASP A 101 4.17 -36.35 -10.91
CA ASP A 101 2.92 -36.09 -11.60
C ASP A 101 1.79 -36.95 -11.04
N TYR A 102 0.66 -36.32 -10.75
CA TYR A 102 -0.55 -37.01 -10.26
C TYR A 102 -1.77 -36.56 -11.07
N THR A 103 -2.84 -37.34 -10.98
CA THR A 103 -4.10 -37.04 -11.66
C THR A 103 -5.21 -36.91 -10.63
N VAL A 104 -6.12 -35.97 -10.91
CA VAL A 104 -7.38 -35.84 -10.18
C VAL A 104 -8.47 -36.54 -10.96
N ASP A 105 -9.18 -37.49 -10.32
CA ASP A 105 -10.28 -38.22 -10.97
C ASP A 105 -11.46 -37.26 -11.23
N ALA A 106 -12.14 -37.42 -12.36
CA ALA A 106 -13.24 -36.55 -12.77
C ALA A 106 -14.44 -36.57 -11.77
N ASP A 107 -14.57 -37.64 -10.98
CA ASP A 107 -15.55 -37.77 -9.90
C ASP A 107 -14.98 -37.42 -8.51
N LEU A 108 -13.73 -36.94 -8.46
CA LEU A 108 -12.96 -36.65 -7.24
C LEU A 108 -12.80 -37.85 -6.31
N GLY A 109 -12.95 -39.08 -6.83
CA GLY A 109 -12.94 -40.32 -6.02
C GLY A 109 -11.60 -40.64 -5.36
N ASN A 110 -10.50 -40.05 -5.85
CA ASN A 110 -9.16 -40.16 -5.27
C ASN A 110 -8.79 -39.01 -4.34
N VAL A 111 -9.71 -38.09 -4.02
CA VAL A 111 -9.54 -37.01 -3.05
C VAL A 111 -10.09 -37.44 -1.69
N SER A 112 -9.22 -37.59 -0.69
CA SER A 112 -9.52 -38.30 0.56
C SER A 112 -10.60 -37.66 1.43
N ASN A 113 -10.72 -36.35 1.42
CA ASN A 113 -11.65 -35.59 2.27
C ASN A 113 -12.79 -34.91 1.48
N ILE A 114 -13.06 -35.31 0.24
CA ILE A 114 -14.17 -34.77 -0.57
C ILE A 114 -15.53 -34.86 0.15
N GLY A 115 -15.71 -35.88 0.98
CA GLY A 115 -16.93 -36.12 1.74
C GLY A 115 -17.18 -35.11 2.87
N ASP A 116 -16.19 -34.30 3.25
CA ASP A 116 -16.31 -33.25 4.27
C ASP A 116 -16.86 -31.94 3.72
N TYR A 117 -16.97 -31.80 2.38
CA TYR A 117 -17.41 -30.59 1.69
C TYR A 117 -18.72 -30.80 0.92
N TYR A 118 -19.51 -29.76 0.85
CA TYR A 118 -20.75 -29.70 0.06
C TYR A 118 -20.58 -28.72 -1.10
N PHE A 119 -19.97 -29.18 -2.18
CA PHE A 119 -19.83 -28.38 -3.39
C PHE A 119 -20.90 -28.69 -4.42
N GLU A 120 -21.32 -27.69 -5.19
CA GLU A 120 -22.15 -27.85 -6.37
C GLU A 120 -21.40 -28.56 -7.50
N ASP A 121 -22.13 -29.08 -8.48
CA ASP A 121 -21.52 -29.89 -9.55
C ASP A 121 -20.54 -29.09 -10.41
N ASP A 122 -20.81 -27.79 -10.67
CA ASP A 122 -19.90 -26.92 -11.42
C ASP A 122 -18.61 -26.62 -10.62
N ALA A 123 -18.68 -26.43 -9.30
CA ALA A 123 -17.51 -26.29 -8.45
C ALA A 123 -16.66 -27.57 -8.41
N LYS A 124 -17.29 -28.74 -8.31
CA LYS A 124 -16.59 -30.04 -8.42
C LYS A 124 -15.92 -30.22 -9.78
N LYS A 125 -16.55 -29.75 -10.85
CA LYS A 125 -15.96 -29.78 -12.17
C LYS A 125 -14.70 -28.91 -12.24
N MET A 126 -14.73 -27.68 -11.71
CA MET A 126 -13.55 -26.81 -11.63
C MET A 126 -12.43 -27.46 -10.82
N LEU A 127 -12.73 -28.09 -9.68
CA LEU A 127 -11.76 -28.87 -8.90
C LEU A 127 -11.13 -30.01 -9.71
N ALA A 128 -11.93 -30.75 -10.46
CA ALA A 128 -11.42 -31.86 -11.28
C ALA A 128 -10.57 -31.40 -12.47
N GLU A 129 -10.94 -30.27 -13.11
CA GLU A 129 -10.28 -29.74 -14.31
C GLU A 129 -9.05 -28.90 -13.97
N ASN A 130 -9.16 -27.98 -12.98
CA ASN A 130 -8.09 -27.03 -12.63
C ASN A 130 -7.22 -27.53 -11.46
N GLY A 131 -7.75 -28.42 -10.60
CA GLY A 131 -7.17 -28.74 -9.29
C GLY A 131 -7.55 -27.74 -8.18
N PHE A 132 -8.30 -26.68 -8.52
CA PHE A 132 -8.78 -25.66 -7.57
C PHE A 132 -9.98 -24.89 -8.11
N PHE A 133 -10.65 -24.15 -7.23
CA PHE A 133 -11.55 -23.04 -7.57
C PHE A 133 -11.58 -21.99 -6.44
N VAL A 134 -12.01 -20.77 -6.76
CA VAL A 134 -12.26 -19.68 -5.82
C VAL A 134 -13.77 -19.50 -5.69
N SER A 135 -14.29 -19.38 -4.48
CA SER A 135 -15.70 -19.09 -4.20
C SER A 135 -16.00 -17.62 -4.37
N GLN A 136 -17.17 -17.28 -4.91
CA GLN A 136 -17.65 -15.87 -4.93
C GLN A 136 -17.94 -15.32 -3.53
N TYR A 137 -18.01 -16.16 -2.51
CA TYR A 137 -18.27 -15.76 -1.13
C TYR A 137 -16.95 -15.65 -0.39
N GLY A 138 -16.73 -14.51 0.23
CA GLY A 138 -15.54 -14.17 0.99
C GLY A 138 -15.81 -13.93 2.47
N SER A 139 -14.80 -13.47 3.14
CA SER A 139 -14.77 -12.99 4.52
C SER A 139 -14.31 -11.54 4.51
N TYR A 140 -14.61 -10.79 5.56
CA TYR A 140 -14.14 -9.41 5.68
C TYR A 140 -12.62 -9.33 5.75
N GLU A 141 -11.97 -10.37 6.33
CA GLU A 141 -10.54 -10.43 6.56
C GLU A 141 -9.92 -11.78 6.18
N PHE A 142 -8.63 -11.74 5.79
CA PHE A 142 -7.90 -12.92 5.34
C PHE A 142 -7.69 -13.99 6.43
N TRP A 143 -7.65 -13.62 7.70
CA TRP A 143 -7.46 -14.57 8.78
C TRP A 143 -8.71 -15.41 9.10
N GLU A 144 -9.92 -14.92 8.79
CA GLU A 144 -11.20 -15.55 9.18
C GLU A 144 -11.39 -16.95 8.58
N PRO A 145 -11.11 -17.23 7.29
CA PRO A 145 -11.22 -18.58 6.75
C PRO A 145 -10.28 -19.57 7.44
N TYR A 146 -9.05 -19.17 7.77
CA TYR A 146 -8.08 -20.05 8.43
C TYR A 146 -8.49 -20.40 9.87
N GLU A 147 -9.00 -19.47 10.64
CA GLU A 147 -9.53 -19.73 11.97
C GLU A 147 -10.81 -20.57 11.91
N SER A 148 -11.68 -20.31 10.93
CA SER A 148 -12.85 -21.15 10.68
C SER A 148 -12.46 -22.59 10.38
N ASN A 149 -11.42 -22.83 9.56
CA ASN A 149 -10.88 -24.14 9.26
C ASN A 149 -10.30 -24.81 10.52
N ARG A 150 -9.52 -24.07 11.33
CA ARG A 150 -8.95 -24.58 12.59
C ARG A 150 -10.03 -25.08 13.54
N TYR A 151 -11.11 -24.31 13.71
CA TYR A 151 -12.24 -24.74 14.55
C TYR A 151 -13.07 -25.87 13.92
N ALA A 152 -13.15 -25.94 12.60
CA ALA A 152 -13.84 -27.02 11.88
C ALA A 152 -12.97 -28.28 11.70
N ILE A 153 -11.70 -28.25 12.10
CA ILE A 153 -10.69 -29.30 11.86
C ILE A 153 -10.61 -29.62 10.36
N MET A 154 -10.42 -28.58 9.55
CA MET A 154 -10.27 -28.67 8.10
C MET A 154 -8.84 -28.25 7.70
N PRO A 155 -8.27 -28.84 6.64
CA PRO A 155 -6.93 -28.50 6.20
C PRO A 155 -6.83 -27.06 5.68
N ASN A 156 -5.89 -26.27 6.20
CA ASN A 156 -5.56 -24.95 5.70
C ASN A 156 -4.73 -25.02 4.40
N PHE A 157 -5.00 -24.09 3.47
CA PHE A 157 -4.14 -23.75 2.35
C PHE A 157 -3.57 -22.34 2.58
N VAL A 158 -2.34 -22.26 3.08
CA VAL A 158 -1.67 -20.98 3.35
C VAL A 158 -1.29 -20.31 2.03
N THR A 159 -1.78 -19.10 1.77
CA THR A 159 -1.60 -18.39 0.49
C THR A 159 -0.57 -17.27 0.58
N VAL A 160 0.06 -16.94 -0.55
CA VAL A 160 0.84 -15.70 -0.73
C VAL A 160 -0.02 -14.48 -0.45
N ASP A 161 -1.27 -14.48 -0.92
CA ASP A 161 -2.25 -13.41 -0.76
C ASP A 161 -2.38 -12.96 0.69
N SER A 162 -2.59 -13.91 1.60
CA SER A 162 -2.77 -13.61 3.03
C SER A 162 -1.50 -13.06 3.71
N MET A 163 -0.32 -13.47 3.26
CA MET A 163 0.95 -12.95 3.77
C MET A 163 1.24 -11.53 3.25
N MET A 164 0.94 -11.27 1.98
CA MET A 164 1.12 -9.93 1.39
C MET A 164 0.15 -8.94 2.02
N HIS A 165 -1.11 -9.32 2.22
CA HIS A 165 -2.09 -8.52 2.95
C HIS A 165 -1.62 -8.21 4.39
N THR A 166 -1.08 -9.19 5.10
CA THR A 166 -0.54 -8.96 6.45
C THR A 166 0.61 -7.94 6.45
N TYR A 167 1.47 -7.97 5.44
CA TYR A 167 2.52 -6.96 5.28
C TYR A 167 1.93 -5.57 4.99
N HIS A 168 0.90 -5.48 4.13
CA HIS A 168 0.15 -4.26 3.87
C HIS A 168 -0.35 -3.60 5.16
N LEU A 169 -0.99 -4.37 6.05
CA LEU A 169 -1.51 -3.84 7.31
C LEU A 169 -0.42 -3.12 8.14
N TYR A 170 0.77 -3.73 8.23
CA TYR A 170 1.90 -3.11 8.95
C TYR A 170 2.52 -1.93 8.21
N PHE A 171 2.70 -2.05 6.90
CA PHE A 171 3.25 -0.97 6.08
C PHE A 171 2.39 0.29 6.18
N SER A 172 1.09 0.16 6.03
CA SER A 172 0.11 1.24 6.16
C SER A 172 0.16 1.89 7.54
N MET A 173 0.04 1.09 8.61
CA MET A 173 0.11 1.58 9.99
C MET A 173 1.41 2.32 10.29
N LEU A 174 2.57 1.78 9.91
CA LEU A 174 3.89 2.37 10.17
C LEU A 174 4.06 3.70 9.44
N GLN A 175 3.56 3.79 8.23
CA GLN A 175 3.61 5.02 7.46
C GLN A 175 2.70 6.08 8.08
N LYS A 176 1.47 5.75 8.45
CA LYS A 176 0.55 6.63 9.17
C LYS A 176 1.12 7.14 10.49
N GLN A 177 1.73 6.24 11.29
CA GLN A 177 2.43 6.62 12.52
C GLN A 177 3.55 7.62 12.25
N THR A 178 4.34 7.37 11.22
CA THR A 178 5.45 8.22 10.82
C THR A 178 4.98 9.61 10.41
N GLU A 179 3.97 9.70 9.59
CA GLU A 179 3.40 10.97 9.12
C GLU A 179 2.76 11.75 10.25
N LYS A 180 1.91 11.10 11.06
CA LYS A 180 1.19 11.74 12.14
C LYS A 180 2.12 12.23 13.26
N ASN A 181 3.07 11.41 13.66
CA ASN A 181 3.91 11.68 14.82
C ASN A 181 5.20 12.45 14.48
N PHE A 182 5.63 12.43 13.22
CA PHE A 182 6.94 12.95 12.84
C PHE A 182 6.88 13.97 11.69
N LEU A 183 6.13 13.72 10.58
CA LEU A 183 6.19 14.56 9.40
C LEU A 183 5.25 15.75 9.43
N ALA A 184 4.03 15.62 9.95
CA ALA A 184 3.00 16.67 9.90
C ALA A 184 3.44 17.96 10.61
N GLU A 185 3.98 17.89 11.82
CA GLU A 185 4.50 19.04 12.54
C GLU A 185 5.75 19.65 11.88
N ARG A 186 6.61 18.80 11.27
CA ARG A 186 7.76 19.29 10.48
C ARG A 186 7.33 20.06 9.24
N LEU A 187 6.33 19.56 8.52
CA LEU A 187 5.78 20.24 7.35
C LEU A 187 5.18 21.61 7.72
N LYS A 188 4.47 21.68 8.86
CA LYS A 188 3.93 22.92 9.39
C LYS A 188 5.04 23.93 9.73
N LYS A 189 6.11 23.47 10.40
CA LYS A 189 7.28 24.29 10.74
C LYS A 189 8.01 24.76 9.46
N LEU A 190 8.27 23.84 8.53
CA LEU A 190 8.90 24.11 7.24
C LEU A 190 8.14 25.16 6.45
N SER A 191 6.82 25.00 6.30
CA SER A 191 5.95 25.91 5.57
C SER A 191 5.98 27.33 6.16
N ALA A 192 5.90 27.45 7.49
CA ALA A 192 5.97 28.76 8.18
C ALA A 192 7.33 29.44 8.02
N ALA A 193 8.42 28.69 8.13
CA ALA A 193 9.78 29.23 7.97
C ALA A 193 10.05 29.68 6.53
N MET A 194 9.61 28.92 5.53
CA MET A 194 9.75 29.29 4.12
C MET A 194 8.90 30.53 3.77
N LEU A 195 7.71 30.65 4.36
CA LEU A 195 6.88 31.86 4.20
C LEU A 195 7.61 33.12 4.76
N GLU A 196 8.17 33.05 5.97
CA GLU A 196 8.92 34.14 6.56
C GLU A 196 10.14 34.55 5.71
N LYS A 197 10.89 33.59 5.20
CA LYS A 197 12.04 33.83 4.33
C LYS A 197 11.62 34.42 2.99
N SER A 198 10.53 33.98 2.40
CA SER A 198 9.99 34.53 1.15
C SER A 198 9.51 35.99 1.34
N GLU A 199 8.87 36.30 2.47
CA GLU A 199 8.55 37.74 2.82
C GLU A 199 9.81 38.59 2.96
N ALA A 200 10.89 38.04 3.51
CA ALA A 200 12.16 38.77 3.58
C ALA A 200 12.75 39.01 2.19
N GLN A 201 12.64 38.05 1.26
CA GLN A 201 13.07 38.21 -0.12
C GLN A 201 12.26 39.26 -0.87
N VAL A 202 10.93 39.31 -0.70
CA VAL A 202 10.11 40.41 -1.29
C VAL A 202 10.61 41.77 -0.85
N LYS A 203 10.92 41.96 0.45
CA LYS A 203 11.44 43.24 0.97
C LYS A 203 12.81 43.61 0.38
N ALA A 204 13.69 42.60 0.20
CA ALA A 204 15.03 42.76 -0.37
C ALA A 204 15.02 43.08 -1.89
N LEU A 205 14.03 42.57 -2.60
CA LEU A 205 13.92 42.60 -4.06
C LEU A 205 12.93 43.63 -4.58
N ALA A 206 12.35 44.44 -3.70
CA ALA A 206 11.35 45.47 -4.07
C ALA A 206 11.87 46.40 -5.17
N GLY A 207 11.11 46.58 -6.25
CA GLY A 207 11.45 47.39 -7.41
C GLY A 207 12.48 46.77 -8.37
N THR A 208 12.85 45.54 -8.20
CA THR A 208 13.70 44.77 -9.14
C THR A 208 12.86 43.85 -10.04
N GLU A 209 13.45 43.29 -11.07
CA GLU A 209 12.83 42.25 -11.94
C GLU A 209 12.54 40.91 -11.21
N TRP A 210 12.95 40.76 -9.97
CA TRP A 210 12.77 39.58 -9.14
C TRP A 210 11.58 39.68 -8.17
N GLU A 211 10.96 40.89 -8.07
CA GLU A 211 9.91 41.15 -7.09
C GLU A 211 8.68 40.24 -7.27
N ASP A 212 8.24 40.05 -8.52
CA ASP A 212 7.07 39.20 -8.81
C ASP A 212 7.34 37.74 -8.53
N ALA A 213 8.54 37.24 -8.84
CA ALA A 213 8.98 35.88 -8.48
C ALA A 213 9.00 35.68 -6.94
N ALA A 214 9.48 36.65 -6.19
CA ALA A 214 9.48 36.61 -4.73
C ALA A 214 8.04 36.61 -4.14
N LYS A 215 7.13 37.45 -4.68
CA LYS A 215 5.72 37.45 -4.28
C LYS A 215 5.02 36.13 -4.58
N ARG A 216 5.32 35.50 -5.71
CA ARG A 216 4.81 34.17 -6.05
C ARG A 216 5.20 33.17 -4.98
N ASN A 217 6.44 33.14 -4.49
CA ASN A 217 6.88 32.27 -3.43
C ASN A 217 6.16 32.55 -2.10
N VAL A 218 5.91 33.83 -1.77
CA VAL A 218 5.08 34.16 -0.61
C VAL A 218 3.67 33.59 -0.73
N ALA A 219 3.04 33.71 -1.92
CA ALA A 219 1.72 33.11 -2.15
C ALA A 219 1.76 31.57 -2.03
N PHE A 220 2.75 30.91 -2.65
CA PHE A 220 2.92 29.45 -2.62
C PHE A 220 3.03 28.91 -1.18
N PHE A 221 3.90 29.49 -0.35
CA PHE A 221 4.05 29.07 1.05
C PHE A 221 2.90 29.52 1.94
N ALA A 222 2.22 30.61 1.62
CA ALA A 222 1.02 31.05 2.35
C ALA A 222 -0.16 30.08 2.12
N VAL A 223 -0.35 29.54 0.91
CA VAL A 223 -1.35 28.48 0.65
C VAL A 223 -1.02 27.25 1.49
N GLY A 224 0.21 26.73 1.44
CA GLY A 224 0.60 25.57 2.23
C GLY A 224 0.44 25.80 3.75
N ALA A 225 0.85 26.96 4.26
CA ALA A 225 0.67 27.31 5.67
C ALA A 225 -0.81 27.36 6.09
N ARG A 226 -1.70 27.87 5.21
CA ARG A 226 -3.15 27.95 5.45
C ARG A 226 -3.84 26.59 5.35
N LEU A 227 -3.36 25.68 4.52
CA LEU A 227 -3.82 24.29 4.48
C LEU A 227 -3.52 23.55 5.78
N LEU A 228 -2.30 23.77 6.34
CA LEU A 228 -1.86 23.13 7.59
C LEU A 228 -2.41 23.82 8.85
N ASP A 229 -2.68 25.12 8.77
CA ASP A 229 -3.23 25.91 9.87
C ASP A 229 -4.16 27.01 9.30
N PRO A 230 -5.48 26.80 9.33
CA PRO A 230 -6.43 27.79 8.83
C PRO A 230 -6.35 29.17 9.50
N SER A 231 -5.66 29.29 10.64
CA SER A 231 -5.41 30.56 11.33
C SER A 231 -4.12 31.28 10.91
N ALA A 232 -3.28 30.63 10.07
CA ALA A 232 -2.06 31.24 9.55
C ALA A 232 -2.34 32.53 8.78
N LYS A 233 -1.48 33.53 8.96
CA LYS A 233 -1.66 34.85 8.34
C LYS A 233 -1.22 34.81 6.88
N THR A 234 -2.04 35.38 6.01
CA THR A 234 -1.69 35.64 4.63
C THR A 234 -1.21 37.09 4.51
N PRO A 235 -0.05 37.37 3.91
CA PRO A 235 0.37 38.75 3.58
C PRO A 235 -0.62 39.46 2.64
N GLU A 236 -0.94 40.73 2.92
CA GLU A 236 -1.97 41.50 2.20
C GLU A 236 -1.72 41.58 0.68
N GLU A 237 -0.44 41.59 0.27
CA GLU A 237 -0.03 41.70 -1.13
C GLU A 237 -0.31 40.42 -1.99
N VAL A 238 -0.59 39.30 -1.37
CA VAL A 238 -0.90 37.99 -2.05
C VAL A 238 -2.25 37.43 -1.61
N GLU A 239 -3.03 38.14 -0.80
CA GLU A 239 -4.26 37.64 -0.20
C GLU A 239 -5.28 37.16 -1.24
N ASP A 240 -5.44 37.89 -2.35
CA ASP A 240 -6.43 37.56 -3.38
C ASP A 240 -6.09 36.21 -4.07
N VAL A 241 -4.84 36.02 -4.51
CA VAL A 241 -4.41 34.78 -5.18
C VAL A 241 -4.41 33.61 -4.22
N VAL A 242 -3.96 33.76 -2.99
CA VAL A 242 -4.00 32.72 -1.96
C VAL A 242 -5.44 32.27 -1.68
N LYS A 243 -6.36 33.21 -1.57
CA LYS A 243 -7.78 32.92 -1.34
C LYS A 243 -8.42 32.19 -2.53
N GLU A 244 -8.04 32.54 -3.75
CA GLU A 244 -8.53 31.87 -4.96
C GLU A 244 -8.02 30.44 -5.03
N GLU A 245 -6.72 30.18 -4.81
CA GLU A 245 -6.15 28.84 -4.80
C GLU A 245 -6.76 27.96 -3.71
N LEU A 246 -6.90 28.48 -2.48
CA LEU A 246 -7.56 27.74 -1.40
C LEU A 246 -9.02 27.40 -1.73
N ALA A 247 -9.75 28.28 -2.43
CA ALA A 247 -11.12 28.02 -2.84
C ALA A 247 -11.20 26.92 -3.94
N ARG A 248 -10.23 26.85 -4.84
CA ARG A 248 -10.12 25.78 -5.85
C ARG A 248 -9.78 24.44 -5.22
N ILE A 249 -8.83 24.42 -4.28
CA ILE A 249 -8.47 23.22 -3.50
C ILE A 249 -9.67 22.70 -2.71
N GLU A 250 -10.43 23.60 -2.06
CA GLU A 250 -11.64 23.21 -1.31
C GLU A 250 -12.77 22.70 -2.20
N ALA A 251 -12.90 23.29 -3.41
CA ALA A 251 -13.89 22.84 -4.39
C ALA A 251 -13.54 21.51 -5.05
N HIS A 252 -12.24 21.20 -5.22
CA HIS A 252 -11.63 20.00 -5.79
C HIS A 252 -12.43 19.36 -6.96
N SER A 253 -12.93 20.16 -7.90
CA SER A 253 -13.96 19.74 -8.85
C SER A 253 -13.49 19.57 -10.30
N GLU A 254 -12.39 20.22 -10.71
CA GLU A 254 -11.97 20.26 -12.12
C GLU A 254 -10.48 20.61 -12.30
N ILE A 255 -9.99 20.47 -13.53
CA ILE A 255 -8.67 20.96 -13.93
C ILE A 255 -8.79 22.43 -14.28
N LEU A 256 -7.99 23.30 -13.67
CA LEU A 256 -7.99 24.74 -13.88
C LEU A 256 -6.56 25.28 -13.97
N GLU A 257 -6.39 26.41 -14.67
CA GLU A 257 -5.13 27.15 -14.69
C GLU A 257 -4.83 27.74 -13.31
N SER A 258 -3.67 27.38 -12.69
CA SER A 258 -3.25 27.93 -11.41
C SER A 258 -2.89 29.43 -11.53
N GLY A 259 -3.36 30.22 -10.60
CA GLY A 259 -3.03 31.64 -10.50
C GLY A 259 -1.56 31.91 -10.15
N LEU A 260 -0.80 30.91 -9.72
CA LEU A 260 0.61 31.03 -9.37
C LEU A 260 1.54 30.73 -10.54
N THR A 261 1.32 29.63 -11.25
CA THR A 261 2.22 29.13 -12.28
C THR A 261 1.71 29.37 -13.71
N GLY A 262 0.41 29.56 -13.88
CA GLY A 262 -0.24 29.63 -15.19
C GLY A 262 -0.38 28.27 -15.87
N ASP A 263 -0.03 27.18 -15.19
CA ASP A 263 -0.20 25.81 -15.67
C ASP A 263 -1.56 25.26 -15.24
N ASN A 264 -2.04 24.27 -15.99
CA ASN A 264 -3.21 23.49 -15.57
C ASN A 264 -2.86 22.66 -14.33
N GLU A 265 -3.64 22.82 -13.27
CA GLU A 265 -3.59 21.98 -12.07
C GLU A 265 -4.88 21.17 -11.97
N ASP A 266 -4.71 19.87 -11.69
CA ASP A 266 -5.83 18.97 -11.41
C ASP A 266 -6.23 19.08 -9.94
N TYR A 267 -7.18 19.97 -9.65
CA TYR A 267 -7.66 20.20 -8.27
C TYR A 267 -8.44 18.99 -7.72
N THR A 268 -8.87 18.02 -8.56
CA THR A 268 -9.51 16.80 -8.06
C THR A 268 -8.56 15.91 -7.27
N GLN A 269 -7.25 16.10 -7.42
CA GLN A 269 -6.23 15.41 -6.62
C GLN A 269 -6.25 15.79 -5.13
N TYR A 270 -6.86 16.92 -4.77
CA TYR A 270 -6.99 17.38 -3.37
C TYR A 270 -8.19 16.75 -2.65
N ILE A 271 -8.98 15.90 -3.28
CA ILE A 271 -9.96 15.03 -2.63
C ILE A 271 -9.21 14.12 -1.67
N VAL A 272 -9.48 14.30 -0.37
CA VAL A 272 -8.88 13.46 0.67
C VAL A 272 -9.44 12.04 0.54
N ARG A 273 -8.57 11.07 0.49
CA ARG A 273 -8.90 9.65 0.33
C ARG A 273 -7.85 8.78 1.01
N GLY A 274 -8.06 7.48 0.97
CA GLY A 274 -7.17 6.63 1.71
C GLY A 274 -7.26 6.89 3.23
N TYR A 275 -6.29 6.52 4.06
CA TYR A 275 -6.33 6.67 5.53
C TYR A 275 -6.28 8.11 6.03
N TYR A 276 -6.19 9.08 5.17
CA TYR A 276 -6.29 10.50 5.56
C TYR A 276 -7.75 10.93 5.77
N GLU A 277 -8.72 10.20 5.18
CA GLU A 277 -10.15 10.49 5.31
C GLU A 277 -10.58 10.42 6.79
N GLY A 278 -11.11 11.53 7.30
CA GLY A 278 -11.63 11.61 8.67
C GLY A 278 -10.58 11.80 9.78
N ASP A 279 -9.28 11.89 9.45
CA ASP A 279 -8.24 12.21 10.44
C ASP A 279 -7.95 13.72 10.48
N GLU A 280 -8.34 14.37 11.58
CA GLU A 280 -8.24 15.83 11.75
C GLU A 280 -6.80 16.38 11.60
N GLN A 281 -5.77 15.57 11.81
CA GLN A 281 -4.36 15.95 11.67
C GLN A 281 -3.83 15.67 10.28
N LEU A 282 -4.25 14.56 9.67
CA LEU A 282 -3.70 14.10 8.41
C LEU A 282 -4.41 14.67 7.17
N GLU A 283 -5.69 15.03 7.22
CA GLU A 283 -6.33 15.74 6.09
C GLU A 283 -5.62 17.04 5.70
N PRO A 284 -5.26 17.95 6.66
CA PRO A 284 -4.46 19.11 6.36
C PRO A 284 -3.07 18.78 5.79
N TYR A 285 -2.42 17.75 6.33
CA TYR A 285 -1.13 17.26 5.84
C TYR A 285 -1.22 16.78 4.39
N PHE A 286 -2.23 15.97 4.07
CA PHE A 286 -2.50 15.48 2.71
C PHE A 286 -2.59 16.64 1.70
N ARG A 287 -3.51 17.60 1.94
CA ARG A 287 -3.71 18.72 1.02
C ARG A 287 -2.45 19.58 0.85
N ALA A 288 -1.69 19.76 1.93
CA ALA A 288 -0.46 20.53 1.88
C ALA A 288 0.66 19.79 1.15
N MET A 289 0.81 18.47 1.34
CA MET A 289 1.79 17.65 0.60
C MET A 289 1.45 17.59 -0.89
N MET A 290 0.16 17.44 -1.25
CA MET A 290 -0.29 17.54 -2.64
C MET A 290 0.09 18.90 -3.23
N TRP A 291 -0.16 20.02 -2.52
CA TRP A 291 0.20 21.35 -2.96
C TRP A 291 1.71 21.50 -3.20
N PHE A 292 2.53 21.10 -2.26
CA PHE A 292 3.99 21.21 -2.37
C PHE A 292 4.61 20.24 -3.37
N GLY A 293 3.95 19.14 -3.70
CA GLY A 293 4.43 18.10 -4.61
C GLY A 293 4.02 18.33 -6.07
N ARG A 294 2.87 18.91 -6.31
CA ARG A 294 2.29 18.98 -7.67
C ARG A 294 2.68 20.21 -8.46
N LEU A 295 2.75 21.40 -7.84
CA LEU A 295 3.03 22.61 -8.58
C LEU A 295 4.44 22.63 -9.16
N ASN A 296 4.52 22.80 -10.49
CA ASN A 296 5.76 22.86 -11.27
C ASN A 296 6.16 24.31 -11.55
N PHE A 297 7.35 24.70 -11.18
CA PHE A 297 7.95 25.98 -11.56
C PHE A 297 8.77 25.79 -12.83
N ARG A 298 8.10 25.92 -13.98
CA ARG A 298 8.66 25.60 -15.30
C ARG A 298 9.94 26.37 -15.59
N GLN A 299 10.96 25.62 -16.02
CA GLN A 299 12.26 26.20 -16.38
C GLN A 299 12.19 27.10 -17.62
N SER A 300 11.30 26.80 -18.57
CA SER A 300 11.11 27.59 -19.81
C SER A 300 10.60 29.02 -19.53
N GLU A 301 9.99 29.28 -18.38
CA GLU A 301 9.49 30.57 -17.95
C GLU A 301 10.47 31.22 -16.96
N GLU A 302 11.16 32.30 -17.40
CA GLU A 302 12.20 32.94 -16.60
C GLU A 302 11.74 33.32 -15.20
N ASP A 303 10.48 33.79 -15.03
CA ASP A 303 9.96 34.20 -13.74
C ASP A 303 9.64 33.02 -12.81
N LEU A 304 9.26 31.88 -13.35
CA LEU A 304 9.09 30.64 -12.59
C LEU A 304 10.46 30.07 -12.17
N ASP A 305 11.44 30.07 -13.07
CA ASP A 305 12.81 29.63 -12.75
C ASP A 305 13.51 30.56 -11.75
N ARG A 306 13.21 31.89 -11.75
CA ARG A 306 13.59 32.83 -10.68
C ARG A 306 12.95 32.45 -9.35
N SER A 307 11.66 32.13 -9.33
CA SER A 307 10.97 31.63 -8.12
C SER A 307 11.65 30.41 -7.55
N ALA A 308 12.00 29.43 -8.40
CA ALA A 308 12.72 28.21 -8.03
C ALA A 308 14.09 28.52 -7.39
N LEU A 309 14.87 29.41 -8.00
CA LEU A 309 16.17 29.82 -7.43
C LEU A 309 16.00 30.54 -6.08
N LEU A 310 15.00 31.41 -5.94
CA LEU A 310 14.71 32.08 -4.67
C LEU A 310 14.30 31.07 -3.58
N MET A 311 13.50 30.04 -3.89
CA MET A 311 13.19 28.97 -2.95
C MET A 311 14.47 28.21 -2.55
N THR A 312 15.31 27.86 -3.53
CA THR A 312 16.56 27.12 -3.30
C THR A 312 17.49 27.86 -2.32
N ILE A 313 17.69 29.19 -2.50
CA ILE A 313 18.55 29.94 -1.60
C ILE A 313 17.90 30.30 -0.27
N ALA A 314 16.57 30.20 -0.14
CA ALA A 314 15.86 30.35 1.13
C ALA A 314 16.04 29.14 2.05
N MET A 315 16.36 27.97 1.51
CA MET A 315 16.62 26.74 2.28
C MET A 315 18.02 26.77 2.89
N ASP A 316 18.21 27.54 3.95
CA ASP A 316 19.41 27.48 4.78
C ASP A 316 19.47 26.16 5.62
N ASP A 317 20.54 25.95 6.36
CA ASP A 317 20.78 24.70 7.07
C ASP A 317 19.64 24.31 8.02
N GLU A 318 18.94 25.25 8.65
CA GLU A 318 17.82 24.96 9.56
C GLU A 318 16.58 24.49 8.81
N VAL A 319 16.18 25.21 7.79
CA VAL A 319 15.00 24.87 6.96
C VAL A 319 15.22 23.59 6.18
N ARG A 320 16.46 23.42 5.67
CA ARG A 320 16.83 22.23 4.91
C ARG A 320 16.73 20.94 5.74
N GLN A 321 17.07 20.96 7.02
CA GLN A 321 16.92 19.79 7.89
C GLN A 321 15.48 19.29 7.96
N ASP A 322 14.49 20.16 8.09
CA ASP A 322 13.10 19.75 8.11
C ASP A 322 12.63 19.27 6.72
N TRP A 323 13.07 19.93 5.63
CA TRP A 323 12.78 19.50 4.27
C TRP A 323 13.39 18.14 3.92
N GLU A 324 14.69 17.95 4.23
CA GLU A 324 15.40 16.68 4.02
C GLU A 324 14.76 15.55 4.83
N ALA A 325 14.36 15.80 6.07
CA ALA A 325 13.70 14.82 6.91
C ALA A 325 12.39 14.29 6.27
N ILE A 326 11.54 15.20 5.75
CA ILE A 326 10.31 14.82 5.06
C ILE A 326 10.65 14.07 3.76
N TYR A 327 11.56 14.62 2.95
CA TYR A 327 11.93 14.01 1.67
C TYR A 327 12.50 12.59 1.83
N GLN A 328 13.43 12.39 2.79
CA GLN A 328 14.09 11.09 3.02
C GLN A 328 13.10 10.01 3.43
N VAL A 329 12.28 10.31 4.41
CA VAL A 329 11.36 9.33 4.98
C VAL A 329 10.29 8.95 3.95
N THR A 330 9.71 9.92 3.24
CA THR A 330 8.74 9.63 2.19
C THR A 330 9.38 8.92 0.98
N ALA A 331 10.67 9.21 0.68
CA ALA A 331 11.38 8.48 -0.37
C ALA A 331 11.77 7.05 0.05
N PHE A 332 12.00 6.79 1.32
CA PHE A 332 12.21 5.44 1.84
C PHE A 332 10.97 4.56 1.62
N PHE A 333 9.78 5.09 1.86
CA PHE A 333 8.54 4.36 1.63
C PHE A 333 8.21 4.23 0.13
N ALA A 334 8.10 5.36 -0.59
CA ALA A 334 7.49 5.44 -1.92
C ALA A 334 8.47 5.66 -3.09
N GLY A 335 9.73 5.93 -2.83
CA GLY A 335 10.73 6.23 -3.85
C GLY A 335 11.16 7.69 -3.93
N ALA A 336 12.27 7.94 -4.60
CA ALA A 336 12.75 9.30 -4.87
C ALA A 336 11.91 9.98 -5.97
N SER A 337 11.85 11.31 -5.96
CA SER A 337 11.27 12.07 -7.06
C SER A 337 12.20 12.04 -8.28
N ASP A 338 11.63 12.01 -9.48
CA ASP A 338 12.32 12.25 -10.74
C ASP A 338 12.24 13.72 -11.19
N ASP A 339 11.52 14.56 -10.44
CA ASP A 339 11.49 16.01 -10.65
C ASP A 339 12.82 16.67 -10.24
N ASN A 340 13.13 17.80 -10.86
CA ASN A 340 14.23 18.66 -10.41
C ASN A 340 13.78 19.42 -9.16
N GLY A 341 14.62 19.42 -8.14
CA GLY A 341 14.34 20.08 -6.86
C GLY A 341 15.61 20.71 -6.29
N TYR A 342 15.63 20.84 -4.96
CA TYR A 342 16.75 21.44 -4.25
C TYR A 342 18.11 20.84 -4.61
N PHE A 343 18.20 19.51 -4.72
CA PHE A 343 19.46 18.81 -4.99
C PHE A 343 20.06 19.10 -6.36
N GLU A 344 19.22 19.45 -7.36
CA GLU A 344 19.67 19.85 -8.70
C GLU A 344 20.01 21.33 -8.75
N TYR A 345 19.16 22.15 -8.16
CA TYR A 345 19.25 23.60 -8.25
C TYR A 345 20.36 24.20 -7.36
N ALA A 346 20.56 23.68 -6.13
CA ALA A 346 21.56 24.22 -5.20
C ALA A 346 23.00 24.19 -5.71
N PRO A 347 23.50 23.08 -6.31
CA PRO A 347 24.84 23.06 -6.91
C PRO A 347 24.99 24.05 -8.07
N LEU A 348 23.95 24.21 -8.91
CA LEU A 348 23.95 25.13 -10.03
C LEU A 348 23.97 26.59 -9.57
N ALA A 349 23.23 26.90 -8.50
CA ALA A 349 23.25 28.22 -7.87
C ALA A 349 24.66 28.56 -7.33
N GLN A 350 25.33 27.62 -6.69
CA GLN A 350 26.71 27.78 -6.20
C GLN A 350 27.69 27.96 -7.34
N GLU A 351 27.53 27.23 -8.44
CA GLU A 351 28.41 27.36 -9.63
C GLU A 351 28.20 28.69 -10.35
N ALA A 352 26.97 29.20 -10.41
CA ALA A 352 26.64 30.45 -11.10
C ALA A 352 27.06 31.67 -10.27
N TYR A 353 26.78 31.69 -8.95
CA TYR A 353 26.87 32.86 -8.12
C TYR A 353 27.88 32.82 -6.98
N SER A 354 28.53 31.70 -6.71
CA SER A 354 29.36 31.43 -5.52
C SER A 354 28.59 31.07 -4.23
N GLN A 355 29.32 30.68 -3.16
CA GLN A 355 28.71 30.10 -1.94
C GLN A 355 27.89 31.09 -1.09
N ASP A 356 28.08 32.42 -1.20
CA ASP A 356 27.36 33.41 -0.38
C ASP A 356 26.23 34.08 -1.19
N VAL A 357 25.36 33.33 -1.80
CA VAL A 357 24.25 33.81 -2.60
C VAL A 357 23.18 34.41 -1.70
N THR A 358 22.82 35.68 -1.91
CA THR A 358 21.67 36.38 -1.27
C THR A 358 20.74 36.93 -2.32
N ALA A 359 19.48 37.24 -1.95
CA ALA A 359 18.50 37.79 -2.86
C ALA A 359 19.00 39.07 -3.53
N GLU A 360 19.67 39.95 -2.77
CA GLU A 360 20.22 41.21 -3.31
C GLU A 360 21.35 40.98 -4.31
N LYS A 361 22.16 39.92 -4.10
CA LYS A 361 23.19 39.55 -5.09
C LYS A 361 22.60 39.04 -6.39
N LEU A 362 21.54 38.23 -6.34
CA LEU A 362 20.83 37.78 -7.52
C LEU A 362 20.34 38.94 -8.38
N ALA A 363 19.66 39.90 -7.78
CA ALA A 363 19.15 41.10 -8.49
C ALA A 363 20.27 41.99 -9.07
N GLY A 364 21.47 41.92 -8.52
CA GLY A 364 22.64 42.73 -8.97
C GLY A 364 23.50 42.05 -10.03
N ASP A 365 23.29 40.75 -10.34
CA ASP A 365 24.16 39.96 -11.23
C ASP A 365 23.37 39.28 -12.36
N ALA A 366 23.10 40.08 -13.40
CA ALA A 366 22.39 39.60 -14.61
C ALA A 366 23.19 38.55 -15.40
N ASP A 367 24.52 38.49 -15.28
CA ASP A 367 25.33 37.47 -15.98
C ASP A 367 25.31 36.14 -15.20
N GLY A 368 25.29 36.23 -13.86
CA GLY A 368 25.04 35.07 -13.00
C GLY A 368 23.68 34.43 -13.28
N TRP A 369 22.62 35.24 -13.40
CA TRP A 369 21.29 34.76 -13.78
C TRP A 369 21.27 34.02 -15.11
N LYS A 370 21.81 34.64 -16.17
CA LYS A 370 21.89 34.00 -17.49
C LYS A 370 22.63 32.68 -17.46
N LYS A 371 23.73 32.60 -16.69
CA LYS A 371 24.49 31.36 -16.52
C LYS A 371 23.63 30.30 -15.81
N PHE A 372 22.99 30.64 -14.70
CA PHE A 372 22.14 29.74 -13.94
C PHE A 372 20.99 29.17 -14.79
N HIS A 373 20.19 30.04 -15.40
CA HIS A 373 19.07 29.69 -16.25
C HIS A 373 19.49 28.82 -17.47
N ALA A 374 20.66 29.07 -18.07
CA ALA A 374 21.19 28.23 -19.12
C ALA A 374 21.65 26.84 -18.61
N MET A 375 22.01 26.73 -17.34
CA MET A 375 22.40 25.45 -16.72
C MET A 375 21.15 24.63 -16.32
N THR A 376 20.13 25.26 -15.76
CA THR A 376 18.86 24.59 -15.43
C THR A 376 18.17 24.04 -16.67
N ALA A 377 18.29 24.71 -17.83
CA ALA A 377 17.80 24.22 -19.12
C ALA A 377 18.48 22.90 -19.60
N GLN A 378 19.60 22.49 -19.00
CA GLN A 378 20.27 21.23 -19.30
C GLN A 378 19.90 20.09 -18.35
N LEU A 379 19.14 20.39 -17.30
CA LEU A 379 18.64 19.33 -16.41
C LEU A 379 17.66 18.41 -17.14
N PRO A 380 17.59 17.14 -16.77
CA PRO A 380 16.63 16.24 -17.39
C PRO A 380 15.20 16.66 -17.03
N ALA A 381 14.26 16.45 -17.93
CA ALA A 381 12.84 16.47 -17.59
C ALA A 381 12.46 15.21 -16.80
N PRO A 382 11.40 15.28 -15.95
CA PRO A 382 10.88 14.09 -15.29
C PRO A 382 10.42 13.03 -16.30
N GLN A 383 10.47 11.78 -15.91
CA GLN A 383 10.07 10.65 -16.77
C GLN A 383 8.56 10.51 -16.82
N ILE A 384 7.86 10.97 -15.77
CA ILE A 384 6.41 10.91 -15.66
C ILE A 384 5.82 12.31 -15.83
N ASN A 385 4.86 12.45 -16.75
CA ASN A 385 4.12 13.69 -16.95
C ASN A 385 2.97 13.77 -15.95
N SER A 386 3.02 14.75 -15.07
CA SER A 386 1.99 15.00 -14.05
C SER A 386 1.24 16.32 -14.25
N VAL A 387 1.63 17.14 -15.24
CA VAL A 387 0.92 18.37 -15.63
C VAL A 387 -0.13 18.01 -16.68
N PRO A 388 -1.43 18.32 -16.45
CA PRO A 388 -2.47 18.12 -17.46
C PRO A 388 -2.25 19.04 -18.66
N MET A 389 -2.23 18.48 -19.87
CA MET A 389 -1.95 19.22 -21.09
C MET A 389 -3.05 19.04 -22.14
N ASP A 390 -3.27 20.08 -22.95
CA ASP A 390 -4.12 20.02 -24.12
C ASP A 390 -3.51 19.19 -25.26
N ASP A 391 -4.35 18.52 -26.03
CA ASP A 391 -4.06 17.48 -27.02
C ASP A 391 -3.23 17.92 -28.26
N VAL A 392 -2.59 19.11 -28.26
CA VAL A 392 -2.04 19.77 -29.45
C VAL A 392 -0.49 19.86 -29.44
N GLY A 393 0.18 19.36 -28.39
CA GLY A 393 1.63 19.49 -28.21
C GLY A 393 2.44 18.41 -28.92
N THR A 394 3.70 18.73 -29.25
CA THR A 394 4.71 17.73 -29.66
C THR A 394 5.40 17.13 -28.42
N ASP A 395 6.13 16.03 -28.57
CA ASP A 395 6.95 15.47 -27.46
C ASP A 395 7.92 16.51 -26.87
N ALA A 396 8.40 17.45 -27.66
CA ALA A 396 9.26 18.55 -27.19
C ALA A 396 8.48 19.57 -26.35
N ASP A 397 7.23 19.84 -26.67
CA ASP A 397 6.36 20.72 -25.88
C ASP A 397 6.03 20.05 -24.54
N HIS A 398 5.73 18.75 -24.55
CA HIS A 398 5.50 17.99 -23.32
C HIS A 398 6.71 17.99 -22.37
N VAL A 399 7.92 17.85 -22.92
CA VAL A 399 9.16 17.96 -22.13
C VAL A 399 9.31 19.34 -21.54
N ALA A 400 9.06 20.40 -22.32
CA ALA A 400 9.22 21.79 -21.87
C ALA A 400 8.22 22.18 -20.78
N GLU A 401 6.98 21.66 -20.83
CA GLU A 401 5.94 21.93 -19.82
C GLU A 401 6.20 21.20 -18.50
N ASN A 402 6.80 20.00 -18.52
CA ASN A 402 7.10 19.24 -17.31
C ASN A 402 8.48 19.53 -16.71
N GLN A 403 9.43 20.05 -17.50
CA GLN A 403 10.76 20.40 -17.02
C GLN A 403 10.72 21.66 -16.15
N GLY A 404 10.95 21.52 -14.87
CA GLY A 404 10.92 22.61 -13.90
C GLY A 404 11.31 22.16 -12.52
N PHE A 405 11.18 23.06 -11.57
CA PHE A 405 11.46 22.83 -10.15
C PHE A 405 10.17 22.49 -9.41
N ARG A 406 10.22 21.46 -8.55
CA ARG A 406 9.17 21.17 -7.57
C ARG A 406 9.74 21.20 -6.15
N PHE A 407 9.01 21.83 -5.24
CA PHE A 407 9.48 22.01 -3.86
C PHE A 407 9.56 20.68 -3.10
N MET A 408 8.56 19.80 -3.27
CA MET A 408 8.52 18.45 -2.69
C MET A 408 7.99 17.46 -3.75
N GLY A 409 8.71 17.34 -4.87
CA GLY A 409 8.27 16.60 -6.07
C GLY A 409 7.64 15.25 -5.80
N GLN A 410 6.66 14.89 -6.62
CA GLN A 410 5.98 13.59 -6.53
C GLN A 410 6.96 12.44 -6.80
N ARG A 411 6.62 11.25 -6.31
CA ARG A 411 7.54 10.10 -6.33
C ARG A 411 7.47 9.36 -7.64
N PHE A 412 8.63 8.97 -8.17
CA PHE A 412 8.72 8.08 -9.32
C PHE A 412 8.34 6.65 -8.91
N SER A 413 7.48 6.01 -9.70
CA SER A 413 7.13 4.60 -9.55
C SER A 413 7.19 3.86 -10.90
N ALA A 414 7.50 2.56 -10.86
CA ALA A 414 7.64 1.75 -12.08
C ALA A 414 6.32 1.64 -12.85
N ASP A 415 5.21 1.50 -12.16
CA ASP A 415 3.88 1.40 -12.75
C ASP A 415 3.46 2.68 -13.47
N ALA A 416 3.71 3.86 -12.88
CA ALA A 416 3.40 5.12 -13.55
C ALA A 416 4.22 5.29 -14.84
N MET A 417 5.50 4.87 -14.85
CA MET A 417 6.31 4.80 -16.05
C MET A 417 5.74 3.81 -17.08
N ILE A 418 5.29 2.63 -16.64
CA ILE A 418 4.66 1.63 -17.51
C ILE A 418 3.40 2.24 -18.16
N PHE A 419 2.48 2.75 -17.36
CA PHE A 419 1.22 3.33 -17.82
C PHE A 419 1.45 4.46 -18.82
N GLN A 420 2.33 5.41 -18.51
CA GLN A 420 2.61 6.53 -19.40
C GLN A 420 3.15 6.10 -20.76
N ASN A 421 3.93 5.01 -20.84
CA ASN A 421 4.45 4.50 -22.10
C ASN A 421 3.42 3.70 -22.91
N LEU A 422 2.24 3.38 -22.33
CA LEU A 422 1.20 2.56 -22.95
C LEU A 422 -0.11 3.32 -23.20
N ILE A 423 -0.18 4.63 -22.91
CA ILE A 423 -1.34 5.49 -23.22
C ILE A 423 -1.12 6.31 -24.52
N TYR A 424 -2.16 7.03 -24.97
CA TYR A 424 -2.38 7.59 -26.30
C TYR A 424 -1.17 8.24 -26.97
N ASN A 425 -0.52 9.25 -26.37
CA ASN A 425 0.57 9.96 -27.05
C ASN A 425 1.83 9.11 -27.31
N LYS A 426 1.93 7.94 -26.65
CA LYS A 426 3.02 6.98 -26.86
C LYS A 426 2.60 5.81 -27.75
N VAL A 427 1.36 5.34 -27.67
CA VAL A 427 0.89 4.19 -28.44
C VAL A 427 0.04 4.56 -29.67
N GLY A 428 -0.41 5.82 -29.78
CA GLY A 428 -1.23 6.28 -30.89
C GLY A 428 -2.67 5.75 -30.86
N GLU A 429 -3.29 5.65 -32.03
CA GLU A 429 -4.66 5.20 -32.23
C GLU A 429 -4.72 3.73 -32.66
N ASN A 430 -5.85 3.06 -32.37
CA ASN A 430 -6.13 1.73 -32.89
C ASN A 430 -6.69 1.79 -34.35
N GLY A 431 -6.95 0.63 -34.96
CA GLY A 431 -7.48 0.55 -36.32
C GLY A 431 -8.84 1.20 -36.54
N LYS A 432 -9.54 1.64 -35.48
CA LYS A 432 -10.82 2.37 -35.51
C LYS A 432 -10.65 3.88 -35.32
N GLY A 433 -9.45 4.36 -35.02
CA GLY A 433 -9.16 5.75 -34.67
C GLY A 433 -9.50 6.11 -33.21
N GLU A 434 -9.57 5.12 -32.33
CA GLU A 434 -9.79 5.31 -30.89
C GLU A 434 -8.46 5.51 -30.18
N LYS A 435 -8.43 6.37 -29.17
CA LYS A 435 -7.26 6.70 -28.35
C LYS A 435 -7.31 5.88 -27.06
N ARG A 436 -6.17 5.37 -26.61
CA ARG A 436 -6.02 4.72 -25.31
C ARG A 436 -5.77 5.77 -24.23
N LEU A 437 -6.83 6.31 -23.66
CA LEU A 437 -6.74 7.43 -22.69
C LEU A 437 -6.54 6.97 -21.26
N LEU A 438 -6.96 5.73 -20.93
CA LEU A 438 -6.64 5.05 -19.67
C LEU A 438 -5.84 3.78 -19.96
N PRO A 439 -4.89 3.37 -19.11
CA PRO A 439 -4.24 2.08 -19.19
C PRO A 439 -5.15 0.96 -18.68
N ASP A 440 -4.68 -0.29 -18.73
CA ASP A 440 -5.24 -1.44 -18.04
C ASP A 440 -4.29 -1.86 -16.90
N ALA A 441 -4.81 -2.26 -15.74
CA ALA A 441 -3.96 -2.68 -14.63
C ALA A 441 -3.05 -3.88 -15.00
N LEU A 442 -3.51 -4.74 -15.92
CA LEU A 442 -2.71 -5.85 -16.46
C LEU A 442 -1.45 -5.40 -17.21
N ASP A 443 -1.35 -4.12 -17.61
CA ASP A 443 -0.12 -3.59 -18.20
C ASP A 443 1.09 -3.74 -17.28
N VAL A 444 0.88 -3.66 -15.96
CA VAL A 444 1.96 -3.76 -14.97
C VAL A 444 2.53 -5.18 -14.91
N PRO A 445 1.77 -6.24 -14.61
CA PRO A 445 2.31 -7.61 -14.61
C PRO A 445 2.75 -8.06 -16.02
N ALA A 446 2.14 -7.55 -17.10
CA ALA A 446 2.60 -7.81 -18.46
C ALA A 446 3.99 -7.23 -18.70
N ALA A 447 4.25 -5.99 -18.29
CA ALA A 447 5.56 -5.35 -18.40
C ALA A 447 6.63 -6.04 -17.52
N PHE A 448 6.23 -6.58 -16.36
CA PHE A 448 7.09 -7.40 -15.50
C PHE A 448 7.31 -8.83 -15.99
N GLY A 449 6.75 -9.21 -17.14
CA GLY A 449 7.09 -10.45 -17.84
C GLY A 449 6.00 -11.51 -17.89
N SER A 450 4.79 -11.28 -17.37
CA SER A 450 3.69 -12.22 -17.46
C SER A 450 3.18 -12.37 -18.89
N ASP A 451 3.27 -13.59 -19.45
CA ASP A 451 2.70 -13.90 -20.76
C ASP A 451 1.18 -14.09 -20.68
N GLU A 452 0.65 -14.56 -19.53
CA GLU A 452 -0.81 -14.68 -19.36
C GLU A 452 -1.49 -13.30 -19.28
N ALA A 453 -0.88 -12.30 -18.64
CA ALA A 453 -1.37 -10.91 -18.68
C ALA A 453 -1.41 -10.37 -20.12
N MET A 454 -0.38 -10.65 -20.92
CA MET A 454 -0.36 -10.28 -22.35
C MET A 454 -1.47 -10.97 -23.14
N ASN A 455 -1.74 -12.25 -22.89
CA ASN A 455 -2.83 -12.99 -23.54
C ASN A 455 -4.19 -12.34 -23.24
N ILE A 456 -4.45 -11.97 -21.98
CA ILE A 456 -5.69 -11.31 -21.58
C ILE A 456 -5.82 -9.93 -22.23
N LEU A 457 -4.74 -9.13 -22.26
CA LEU A 457 -4.70 -7.82 -22.93
C LEU A 457 -4.96 -7.95 -24.45
N GLU A 458 -4.48 -9.02 -25.09
CA GLU A 458 -4.80 -9.32 -26.50
C GLU A 458 -6.29 -9.71 -26.66
N GLU A 459 -6.83 -10.54 -25.75
CA GLU A 459 -8.26 -10.92 -25.72
C GLU A 459 -9.16 -9.67 -25.54
N LYS A 460 -8.74 -8.68 -24.73
CA LYS A 460 -9.44 -7.41 -24.50
C LYS A 460 -9.29 -6.43 -25.67
N GLY A 461 -8.35 -6.67 -26.62
CA GLY A 461 -8.05 -5.79 -27.74
C GLY A 461 -7.12 -4.61 -27.40
N GLU A 462 -6.51 -4.60 -26.21
CA GLU A 462 -5.61 -3.55 -25.73
C GLU A 462 -4.32 -3.48 -26.57
N THR A 463 -3.93 -4.54 -27.24
CA THR A 463 -2.75 -4.62 -28.10
C THR A 463 -2.97 -4.06 -29.52
N GLU A 464 -4.19 -3.64 -29.88
CA GLU A 464 -4.51 -3.12 -31.23
C GLU A 464 -4.01 -1.69 -31.49
N TYR A 465 -3.53 -0.96 -30.46
CA TYR A 465 -2.96 0.37 -30.62
C TYR A 465 -1.58 0.32 -31.29
N ALA A 466 -1.33 1.24 -32.21
CA ALA A 466 -0.22 1.15 -33.18
C ALA A 466 1.18 0.98 -32.55
N GLY A 467 1.43 1.64 -31.43
CA GLY A 467 2.72 1.60 -30.71
C GLY A 467 2.77 0.63 -29.53
N TYR A 468 1.65 0.04 -29.15
CA TYR A 468 1.54 -0.72 -27.88
C TYR A 468 2.53 -1.88 -27.78
N THR A 469 2.52 -2.79 -28.74
CA THR A 469 3.37 -3.99 -28.75
C THR A 469 4.86 -3.65 -28.72
N GLU A 470 5.29 -2.63 -29.43
CA GLU A 470 6.70 -2.21 -29.44
C GLU A 470 7.11 -1.54 -28.12
N ASN A 471 6.25 -0.73 -27.54
CA ASN A 471 6.52 -0.10 -26.24
C ASN A 471 6.52 -1.13 -25.10
N MET A 472 5.54 -2.04 -25.08
CA MET A 472 5.49 -3.15 -24.13
C MET A 472 6.75 -4.02 -24.22
N ARG A 473 7.22 -4.35 -25.42
CA ARG A 473 8.47 -5.09 -25.62
C ARG A 473 9.68 -4.38 -24.99
N LYS A 474 9.79 -3.05 -25.19
CA LYS A 474 10.88 -2.23 -24.60
C LYS A 474 10.80 -2.20 -23.07
N LEU A 475 9.58 -2.06 -22.51
CA LEU A 475 9.37 -2.09 -21.08
C LEU A 475 9.79 -3.44 -20.49
N ARG A 476 9.34 -4.56 -21.06
CA ARG A 476 9.72 -5.92 -20.65
C ARG A 476 11.25 -6.12 -20.68
N GLU A 477 11.91 -5.73 -21.77
CA GLU A 477 13.37 -5.84 -21.91
C GLU A 477 14.10 -4.96 -20.88
N GLY A 478 13.64 -3.73 -20.65
CA GLY A 478 14.22 -2.80 -19.69
C GLY A 478 14.07 -3.27 -18.25
N LEU A 479 12.88 -3.69 -17.86
CA LEU A 479 12.58 -4.15 -16.50
C LEU A 479 13.24 -5.50 -16.19
N ALA A 480 13.32 -6.42 -17.14
CA ALA A 480 14.06 -7.67 -16.99
C ALA A 480 15.58 -7.46 -16.80
N ALA A 481 16.11 -6.34 -17.29
CA ALA A 481 17.52 -5.96 -17.14
C ALA A 481 17.75 -4.99 -15.97
N ALA A 482 16.71 -4.63 -15.23
CA ALA A 482 16.79 -3.66 -14.13
C ALA A 482 17.75 -4.15 -13.02
N PRO A 483 18.71 -3.33 -12.59
CA PRO A 483 19.64 -3.71 -11.54
C PRO A 483 18.95 -3.74 -10.17
N MET A 484 19.52 -4.46 -9.20
CA MET A 484 18.97 -4.49 -7.83
C MET A 484 18.87 -3.11 -7.18
N THR A 485 19.66 -2.14 -7.58
CA THR A 485 19.52 -0.74 -7.12
C THR A 485 18.20 -0.10 -7.52
N PHE A 486 17.57 -0.54 -8.60
CA PHE A 486 16.24 -0.12 -9.00
C PHE A 486 15.17 -0.70 -8.03
N TRP A 487 15.23 -1.99 -7.78
CA TRP A 487 14.30 -2.69 -6.87
C TRP A 487 14.50 -2.33 -5.39
N ASN A 488 15.70 -1.90 -5.01
CA ASN A 488 16.03 -1.42 -3.67
C ASN A 488 15.93 0.11 -3.51
N ALA A 489 15.33 0.80 -4.48
CA ALA A 489 15.17 2.26 -4.42
C ALA A 489 14.22 2.72 -3.31
N SER A 490 13.25 1.89 -2.92
CA SER A 490 12.28 2.14 -1.85
C SER A 490 11.65 0.84 -1.38
N LEU A 491 10.85 0.92 -0.30
CA LEU A 491 10.00 -0.21 0.12
C LEU A 491 8.95 -0.53 -0.95
N ALA A 492 8.37 0.46 -1.62
CA ALA A 492 7.41 0.25 -2.70
C ALA A 492 8.01 -0.57 -3.86
N SER A 493 9.19 -0.18 -4.37
CA SER A 493 9.87 -0.94 -5.43
C SER A 493 10.25 -2.36 -4.98
N ARG A 494 10.62 -2.52 -3.69
CA ARG A 494 10.94 -3.82 -3.11
C ARG A 494 9.69 -4.70 -2.95
N TRP A 495 8.54 -4.12 -2.67
CA TRP A 495 7.25 -4.82 -2.65
C TRP A 495 6.90 -5.36 -4.04
N GLU A 496 6.97 -4.53 -5.09
CA GLU A 496 6.80 -4.99 -6.48
C GLU A 496 7.75 -6.15 -6.81
N TYR A 497 9.04 -6.03 -6.43
CA TYR A 497 10.03 -7.11 -6.60
C TYR A 497 9.64 -8.40 -5.86
N THR A 498 9.01 -8.29 -4.71
CA THR A 498 8.54 -9.45 -3.92
C THR A 498 7.44 -10.21 -4.65
N LEU A 499 6.59 -9.53 -5.41
CA LEU A 499 5.50 -10.13 -6.17
C LEU A 499 5.93 -10.81 -7.49
N LEU A 500 7.10 -10.45 -8.07
CA LEU A 500 7.51 -10.97 -9.38
C LEU A 500 7.49 -12.49 -9.52
N PRO A 501 7.87 -13.33 -8.52
CA PRO A 501 7.84 -14.77 -8.65
C PRO A 501 6.44 -15.35 -8.87
N THR A 502 5.37 -14.68 -8.46
CA THR A 502 3.98 -15.12 -8.73
C THR A 502 3.69 -15.15 -10.23
N LEU A 503 4.37 -14.31 -11.03
CA LEU A 503 4.20 -14.20 -12.47
C LEU A 503 4.99 -15.27 -13.28
N TRP A 504 5.84 -16.06 -12.62
CA TRP A 504 6.65 -17.06 -13.31
C TRP A 504 5.83 -18.30 -13.65
N GLU A 505 6.05 -18.84 -14.86
CA GLU A 505 5.42 -20.12 -15.26
C GLU A 505 5.85 -21.27 -14.35
N LYS A 506 4.87 -22.06 -13.90
CA LYS A 506 5.05 -23.25 -13.08
C LYS A 506 4.92 -24.51 -13.96
N GLY A 507 6.05 -25.12 -14.27
CA GLY A 507 6.13 -26.30 -15.11
C GLY A 507 6.09 -27.62 -14.35
N SER A 508 6.57 -28.68 -14.99
CA SER A 508 6.70 -30.01 -14.40
C SER A 508 7.50 -29.98 -13.10
N GLY A 509 7.04 -30.71 -12.10
CA GLY A 509 7.61 -30.77 -10.76
C GLY A 509 6.89 -29.86 -9.75
N TYR A 510 6.09 -28.89 -10.19
CA TYR A 510 5.15 -28.18 -9.33
C TYR A 510 3.85 -28.98 -9.13
N PRO A 511 3.03 -28.67 -8.10
CA PRO A 511 1.71 -29.29 -7.95
C PRO A 511 0.85 -29.11 -9.20
N LYS A 512 -0.03 -30.06 -9.48
CA LYS A 512 -0.84 -30.07 -10.70
C LYS A 512 -1.74 -28.83 -10.85
N PHE A 513 -2.26 -28.30 -9.74
CA PHE A 513 -3.09 -27.10 -9.75
C PHE A 513 -2.34 -25.86 -10.21
N MET A 514 -1.00 -25.79 -10.06
CA MET A 514 -0.19 -24.66 -10.50
C MET A 514 0.21 -24.70 -11.99
N GLN A 515 0.01 -25.84 -12.69
CA GLN A 515 0.50 -26.06 -14.04
C GLN A 515 -0.50 -25.69 -15.15
N ASN A 516 -1.46 -24.80 -14.89
CA ASN A 516 -2.47 -24.40 -15.86
C ASN A 516 -2.71 -22.88 -15.89
N SER A 517 -3.30 -22.38 -16.99
CA SER A 517 -3.54 -20.93 -17.18
C SER A 517 -4.48 -20.33 -16.14
N ASN A 518 -5.45 -21.10 -15.62
CA ASN A 518 -6.34 -20.59 -14.57
C ASN A 518 -5.60 -20.28 -13.27
N TRP A 519 -4.54 -21.06 -12.94
CA TRP A 519 -3.67 -20.71 -11.82
C TRP A 519 -2.81 -19.46 -12.11
N ALA A 520 -2.31 -19.32 -13.33
CA ALA A 520 -1.62 -18.10 -13.73
C ALA A 520 -2.54 -16.87 -13.63
N ARG A 521 -3.82 -16.99 -14.02
CA ARG A 521 -4.85 -15.95 -13.83
C ARG A 521 -5.14 -15.67 -12.35
N LYS A 522 -5.22 -16.71 -11.49
CA LYS A 522 -5.31 -16.52 -10.02
C LYS A 522 -4.10 -15.73 -9.50
N ASN A 523 -2.90 -16.05 -9.95
CA ASN A 523 -1.69 -15.33 -9.56
C ASN A 523 -1.68 -13.88 -10.08
N LEU A 524 -2.32 -13.58 -11.20
CA LEU A 524 -2.56 -12.20 -11.61
C LEU A 524 -3.49 -11.46 -10.63
N VAL A 525 -4.53 -12.13 -10.10
CA VAL A 525 -5.37 -11.54 -9.04
C VAL A 525 -4.54 -11.32 -7.77
N THR A 526 -3.70 -12.27 -7.37
CA THR A 526 -2.76 -12.10 -6.24
C THR A 526 -1.85 -10.87 -6.44
N PHE A 527 -1.23 -10.77 -7.62
CA PHE A 527 -0.36 -9.64 -7.98
C PHE A 527 -1.12 -8.32 -7.93
N LEU A 528 -2.26 -8.23 -8.63
CA LEU A 528 -3.05 -7.01 -8.76
C LEU A 528 -3.73 -6.60 -7.46
N GLY A 529 -4.19 -7.55 -6.63
CA GLY A 529 -4.73 -7.27 -5.30
C GLY A 529 -3.68 -6.64 -4.39
N SER A 530 -2.51 -7.28 -4.27
CA SER A 530 -1.41 -6.74 -3.46
C SER A 530 -0.81 -5.45 -4.06
N TYR A 531 -0.79 -5.31 -5.39
CA TYR A 531 -0.43 -4.06 -6.06
C TYR A 531 -1.44 -2.95 -5.77
N THR A 532 -2.74 -3.25 -5.70
CA THR A 532 -3.78 -2.29 -5.31
C THR A 532 -3.54 -1.79 -3.89
N GLU A 533 -3.20 -2.67 -2.95
CA GLU A 533 -2.82 -2.30 -1.59
C GLU A 533 -1.59 -1.39 -1.55
N LEU A 534 -0.54 -1.73 -2.31
CA LEU A 534 0.65 -0.88 -2.45
C LEU A 534 0.29 0.51 -2.97
N LYS A 535 -0.56 0.61 -4.00
CA LYS A 535 -0.99 1.90 -4.57
C LYS A 535 -1.89 2.68 -3.63
N HIS A 536 -2.78 2.00 -2.94
CA HIS A 536 -3.59 2.57 -1.87
C HIS A 536 -2.69 3.15 -0.77
N ASP A 537 -1.71 2.41 -0.27
CA ASP A 537 -0.80 2.85 0.78
C ASP A 537 0.14 3.98 0.33
N THR A 538 0.42 4.10 -0.94
CA THR A 538 1.25 5.16 -1.51
C THR A 538 0.47 6.30 -2.15
N VAL A 539 -0.87 6.21 -2.23
CA VAL A 539 -1.79 7.29 -2.62
C VAL A 539 -2.12 8.21 -1.48
N LEU A 540 -1.99 7.71 -0.25
CA LEU A 540 -2.34 8.31 1.01
C LEU A 540 -3.66 7.78 1.67
N TYR A 541 -3.83 6.46 1.88
CA TYR A 541 -4.36 5.63 2.96
C TYR A 541 -5.78 5.73 3.59
N ALA A 542 -6.46 4.60 3.89
CA ALA A 542 -7.71 4.52 4.67
C ALA A 542 -7.86 3.35 5.64
N LYS A 543 -8.88 3.34 6.44
CA LYS A 543 -9.22 2.67 7.70
C LYS A 543 -10.55 1.89 7.62
N GLN A 544 -11.03 0.99 8.51
CA GLN A 544 -11.06 0.58 9.91
C GLN A 544 -11.84 -0.73 10.15
N ALA A 545 -11.70 -1.41 11.13
CA ALA A 545 -11.82 -2.28 12.31
C ALA A 545 -13.19 -2.99 12.61
N VAL A 546 -13.42 -4.19 13.22
CA VAL A 546 -13.45 -4.75 14.57
C VAL A 546 -14.22 -6.07 14.80
N ALA A 547 -13.66 -7.06 15.55
CA ALA A 547 -14.06 -8.08 16.56
C ALA A 547 -14.96 -9.30 16.25
N GLU A 548 -14.80 -10.29 16.89
CA GLU A 548 -14.46 -11.48 17.67
C GLU A 548 -15.58 -12.51 17.83
N MET A 549 -15.27 -13.82 18.03
CA MET A 549 -15.65 -14.83 19.06
C MET A 549 -15.75 -16.27 18.54
N GLY A 550 -15.53 -17.21 19.19
CA GLY A 550 -15.04 -18.21 20.07
C GLY A 550 -15.81 -19.53 20.17
N GLY A 551 -15.14 -20.69 20.02
CA GLY A 551 -15.05 -21.95 20.71
C GLY A 551 -16.14 -23.03 20.76
N GLY A 552 -15.75 -24.28 20.40
CA GLY A 552 -16.47 -25.52 20.77
C GLY A 552 -15.84 -26.79 20.17
N ASP A 553 -15.75 -27.89 20.94
CA ASP A 553 -15.12 -29.18 20.59
C ASP A 553 -15.77 -29.88 19.41
N LEU A 554 -14.93 -30.40 18.47
CA LEU A 554 -15.31 -31.14 17.26
C LEU A 554 -14.54 -32.47 17.12
N PRO A 555 -14.99 -33.42 16.25
CA PRO A 555 -14.43 -34.76 16.12
C PRO A 555 -13.03 -34.79 15.43
N GLU A 556 -12.24 -35.79 15.74
CA GLU A 556 -10.92 -36.01 15.12
C GLU A 556 -11.02 -36.17 13.57
N ARG A 557 -10.40 -35.22 12.83
CA ARG A 557 -10.19 -35.27 11.38
C ARG A 557 -8.70 -35.11 11.11
N ASP A 558 -8.23 -35.48 9.93
CA ASP A 558 -6.86 -35.20 9.47
C ASP A 558 -6.82 -33.79 8.85
N ASP A 559 -6.46 -32.81 9.65
CA ASP A 559 -6.41 -31.37 9.31
C ASP A 559 -5.03 -30.90 8.84
N ARG A 560 -4.11 -31.82 8.49
CA ARG A 560 -2.82 -31.46 7.90
C ARG A 560 -3.05 -30.75 6.58
N GLY A 561 -2.62 -29.47 6.52
CA GLY A 561 -2.80 -28.57 5.39
C GLY A 561 -1.59 -28.49 4.48
N TYR A 562 -1.52 -27.43 3.67
CA TYR A 562 -0.51 -27.19 2.64
C TYR A 562 -0.18 -25.69 2.55
N VAL A 563 1.07 -25.35 2.22
CA VAL A 563 1.49 -23.98 1.93
C VAL A 563 1.57 -23.78 0.41
N GLU A 564 1.08 -22.66 -0.11
CA GLU A 564 1.27 -22.31 -1.52
C GLU A 564 2.76 -22.32 -1.85
N PRO A 565 3.25 -23.17 -2.76
CA PRO A 565 4.68 -23.42 -2.90
C PRO A 565 5.39 -22.34 -3.73
N GLU A 566 5.49 -21.16 -3.15
CA GLU A 566 6.17 -19.97 -3.67
C GLU A 566 7.35 -19.54 -2.76
N PRO A 567 8.39 -20.37 -2.57
CA PRO A 567 9.45 -20.12 -1.59
C PRO A 567 10.18 -18.80 -1.84
N GLU A 568 10.33 -18.40 -3.10
CA GLU A 568 11.00 -17.15 -3.44
C GLU A 568 10.18 -15.90 -3.04
N VAL A 569 8.85 -15.96 -3.09
CA VAL A 569 7.99 -14.88 -2.57
C VAL A 569 8.18 -14.74 -1.06
N TYR A 570 8.10 -15.84 -0.31
CA TYR A 570 8.27 -15.80 1.15
C TYR A 570 9.67 -15.32 1.56
N ARG A 571 10.71 -15.74 0.84
CA ARG A 571 12.09 -15.25 1.05
C ARG A 571 12.20 -13.74 0.85
N ARG A 572 11.64 -13.23 -0.24
CA ARG A 572 11.64 -11.79 -0.57
C ARG A 572 10.80 -11.00 0.43
N LEU A 573 9.67 -11.53 0.87
CA LEU A 573 8.83 -10.91 1.88
C LEU A 573 9.55 -10.82 3.24
N ALA A 574 10.26 -11.87 3.65
CA ALA A 574 11.09 -11.82 4.85
C ALA A 574 12.18 -10.74 4.76
N ALA A 575 12.83 -10.62 3.60
CA ALA A 575 13.82 -9.57 3.35
C ALA A 575 13.21 -8.16 3.31
N LEU A 576 12.02 -8.00 2.72
CA LEU A 576 11.28 -6.75 2.70
C LEU A 576 10.87 -6.32 4.11
N THR A 577 10.32 -7.23 4.91
CA THR A 577 9.92 -6.98 6.30
C THR A 577 11.14 -6.59 7.16
N GLY A 578 12.27 -7.27 6.98
CA GLY A 578 13.53 -6.92 7.64
C GLY A 578 14.04 -5.53 7.26
N ALA A 579 14.01 -5.19 5.96
CA ALA A 579 14.41 -3.87 5.46
C ALA A 579 13.50 -2.74 5.98
N THR A 580 12.21 -3.01 6.17
CA THR A 580 11.26 -2.07 6.78
C THR A 580 11.66 -1.77 8.23
N ALA A 581 11.94 -2.81 9.02
CA ALA A 581 12.36 -2.65 10.40
C ALA A 581 13.71 -1.91 10.52
N ASP A 582 14.74 -2.38 9.80
CA ASP A 582 16.10 -1.81 9.83
C ASP A 582 16.11 -0.33 9.36
N GLY A 583 15.33 -0.01 8.33
CA GLY A 583 15.22 1.35 7.81
C GLY A 583 14.57 2.29 8.80
N LEU A 584 13.41 1.95 9.36
CA LEU A 584 12.71 2.77 10.35
C LEU A 584 13.52 2.91 11.65
N ASP A 585 14.20 1.85 12.09
CA ASP A 585 15.11 1.93 13.24
C ASP A 585 16.27 2.90 12.98
N SER A 586 16.85 2.89 11.77
CA SER A 586 17.92 3.82 11.38
C SER A 586 17.52 5.29 11.42
N TYR A 587 16.23 5.58 11.19
CA TYR A 587 15.65 6.93 11.33
C TYR A 587 15.19 7.24 12.76
N GLY A 588 15.22 6.26 13.68
CA GLY A 588 14.68 6.40 15.04
C GLY A 588 13.14 6.50 15.07
N LEU A 589 12.47 5.92 14.08
CA LEU A 589 11.00 5.96 13.89
C LEU A 589 10.32 4.63 14.27
N LEU A 590 11.08 3.59 14.62
CA LEU A 590 10.57 2.28 14.97
C LEU A 590 10.38 2.14 16.47
N SER A 591 9.15 1.86 16.91
CA SER A 591 8.89 1.50 18.32
C SER A 591 9.37 0.08 18.62
N ALA A 592 9.64 -0.22 19.90
CA ALA A 592 10.03 -1.58 20.29
C ALA A 592 8.93 -2.61 20.03
N GLU A 593 7.65 -2.23 20.14
CA GLU A 593 6.50 -3.07 19.84
C GLU A 593 6.42 -3.40 18.34
N ASN A 594 6.52 -2.39 17.48
CA ASN A 594 6.53 -2.60 16.02
C ASN A 594 7.75 -3.40 15.56
N ALA A 595 8.92 -3.21 16.21
CA ALA A 595 10.10 -4.02 15.92
C ALA A 595 9.91 -5.50 16.26
N GLU A 596 9.24 -5.82 17.38
CA GLU A 596 8.89 -7.18 17.76
C GLU A 596 7.91 -7.80 16.76
N SER A 597 6.84 -7.11 16.40
CA SER A 597 5.83 -7.58 15.45
C SER A 597 6.40 -7.82 14.04
N LEU A 598 7.22 -6.89 13.51
CA LEU A 598 7.93 -7.09 12.24
C LEU A 598 8.91 -8.27 12.32
N GLY A 599 9.57 -8.47 13.47
CA GLY A 599 10.43 -9.63 13.71
C GLY A 599 9.65 -10.96 13.63
N ILE A 600 8.46 -11.02 14.22
CA ILE A 600 7.57 -12.19 14.16
C ILE A 600 7.06 -12.44 12.73
N LEU A 601 6.66 -11.39 12.01
CA LEU A 601 6.20 -11.49 10.62
C LEU A 601 7.31 -12.00 9.69
N LYS A 602 8.53 -11.48 9.86
CA LYS A 602 9.72 -11.96 9.14
C LYS A 602 9.99 -13.44 9.41
N GLU A 603 9.98 -13.86 10.67
CA GLU A 603 10.20 -15.26 11.07
C GLU A 603 9.09 -16.19 10.51
N LEU A 604 7.84 -15.71 10.46
CA LEU A 604 6.74 -16.46 9.85
C LEU A 604 7.00 -16.66 8.34
N ALA A 605 7.38 -15.62 7.60
CA ALA A 605 7.72 -15.74 6.19
C ALA A 605 8.91 -16.69 5.94
N GLU A 606 9.97 -16.64 6.77
CA GLU A 606 11.11 -17.57 6.71
C GLU A 606 10.69 -19.05 6.95
N LYS A 607 9.77 -19.29 7.87
CA LYS A 607 9.22 -20.63 8.12
C LYS A 607 8.38 -21.13 6.95
N LEU A 608 7.54 -20.29 6.37
CA LEU A 608 6.74 -20.62 5.19
C LEU A 608 7.62 -20.90 3.96
N GLN A 609 8.72 -20.17 3.80
CA GLN A 609 9.74 -20.48 2.79
C GLN A 609 10.25 -21.92 2.96
N VAL A 610 10.68 -22.29 4.15
CA VAL A 610 11.23 -23.63 4.42
C VAL A 610 10.19 -24.73 4.19
N ILE A 611 8.95 -24.53 4.63
CA ILE A 611 7.85 -25.49 4.40
C ILE A 611 7.60 -25.66 2.91
N SER A 612 7.42 -24.57 2.17
CA SER A 612 7.16 -24.57 0.74
C SER A 612 8.30 -25.21 -0.07
N GLU A 613 9.58 -25.03 0.34
CA GLU A 613 10.72 -25.75 -0.23
C GLU A 613 10.67 -27.26 0.00
N LYS A 614 10.26 -27.72 1.20
CA LYS A 614 10.08 -29.14 1.52
C LYS A 614 8.96 -29.76 0.71
N GLU A 615 7.83 -29.06 0.59
CA GLU A 615 6.69 -29.52 -0.21
C GLU A 615 7.07 -29.70 -1.68
N LEU A 616 7.82 -28.75 -2.28
CA LEU A 616 8.34 -28.88 -3.65
C LEU A 616 9.32 -30.06 -3.84
N ARG A 617 9.99 -30.51 -2.77
CA ARG A 617 10.89 -31.66 -2.79
C ARG A 617 10.24 -33.00 -2.32
N GLU A 618 8.92 -32.99 -2.11
CA GLU A 618 8.17 -34.11 -1.51
C GLU A 618 8.77 -34.60 -0.16
N GLU A 619 9.36 -33.70 0.61
CA GLU A 619 9.87 -33.97 1.95
C GLU A 619 8.72 -33.92 2.97
N THR A 620 8.65 -34.88 3.88
CA THR A 620 7.63 -34.89 4.94
C THR A 620 7.85 -33.75 5.91
N LEU A 621 6.79 -32.99 6.21
CA LEU A 621 6.81 -31.93 7.21
C LEU A 621 6.83 -32.51 8.63
N THR A 622 7.37 -31.78 9.59
CA THR A 622 7.34 -32.13 11.01
C THR A 622 5.97 -31.80 11.62
N ASP A 623 5.69 -32.35 12.81
CA ASP A 623 4.45 -32.04 13.53
C ASP A 623 4.35 -30.53 13.86
N GLU A 624 5.48 -29.88 14.18
CA GLU A 624 5.54 -28.43 14.44
C GLU A 624 5.25 -27.60 13.19
N GLU A 625 5.66 -28.04 12.00
CA GLU A 625 5.34 -27.38 10.72
C GLU A 625 3.86 -27.54 10.38
N TYR A 626 3.26 -28.72 10.62
CA TYR A 626 1.81 -28.90 10.49
C TYR A 626 1.03 -28.09 11.53
N ASP A 627 1.54 -27.97 12.77
CA ASP A 627 0.92 -27.11 13.79
C ASP A 627 0.98 -25.63 13.40
N LEU A 628 2.05 -25.15 12.74
CA LEU A 628 2.12 -23.79 12.19
C LEU A 628 1.04 -23.59 11.14
N ILE A 629 0.88 -24.50 10.18
CA ILE A 629 -0.16 -24.43 9.14
C ILE A 629 -1.56 -24.44 9.77
N ARG A 630 -1.80 -25.30 10.78
CA ARG A 630 -3.08 -25.37 11.50
C ARG A 630 -3.41 -24.09 12.25
N CYS A 631 -2.43 -23.49 12.91
CA CYS A 631 -2.60 -22.30 13.75
C CYS A 631 -2.35 -21.00 13.01
N TYR A 632 -2.15 -21.04 11.70
CA TYR A 632 -1.78 -19.90 10.87
C TYR A 632 -2.75 -18.73 10.99
N GLY A 633 -4.07 -18.99 10.99
CA GLY A 633 -5.10 -17.97 11.15
C GLY A 633 -4.94 -17.14 12.44
N GLY A 634 -4.59 -17.80 13.56
CA GLY A 634 -4.33 -17.11 14.83
C GLY A 634 -3.12 -16.19 14.80
N SER A 635 -2.10 -16.50 13.96
CA SER A 635 -0.97 -15.58 13.74
C SER A 635 -1.42 -14.34 12.96
N LEU A 636 -2.20 -14.52 11.89
CA LEU A 636 -2.73 -13.41 11.11
C LEU A 636 -3.70 -12.55 11.92
N GLU A 637 -4.57 -13.18 12.71
CA GLU A 637 -5.51 -12.50 13.61
C GLU A 637 -4.76 -11.63 14.63
N HIS A 638 -3.61 -12.09 15.15
CA HIS A 638 -2.78 -11.33 16.06
C HIS A 638 -2.24 -10.07 15.40
N PHE A 639 -1.65 -10.18 14.22
CA PHE A 639 -1.16 -9.03 13.45
C PHE A 639 -2.28 -8.02 13.14
N TRP A 640 -3.41 -8.52 12.66
CA TRP A 640 -4.58 -7.67 12.37
C TRP A 640 -5.09 -6.96 13.62
N LYS A 641 -5.13 -7.62 14.79
CA LYS A 641 -5.55 -7.03 16.06
C LYS A 641 -4.59 -5.92 16.52
N ASP A 642 -3.31 -6.04 16.31
CA ASP A 642 -2.33 -5.02 16.68
C ASP A 642 -2.51 -3.77 15.82
N VAL A 643 -2.65 -3.92 14.52
CA VAL A 643 -2.92 -2.82 13.58
C VAL A 643 -4.26 -2.18 13.86
N SER A 644 -5.32 -2.99 14.01
CA SER A 644 -6.68 -2.50 14.22
C SER A 644 -6.83 -1.68 15.51
N LYS A 645 -6.15 -2.02 16.60
CA LYS A 645 -6.14 -1.22 17.84
C LYS A 645 -5.59 0.18 17.62
N TYR A 646 -4.46 0.29 16.89
CA TYR A 646 -3.87 1.58 16.55
C TYR A 646 -4.81 2.41 15.67
N GLU A 647 -5.35 1.77 14.64
CA GLU A 647 -6.20 2.41 13.65
C GLU A 647 -7.52 2.93 14.25
N THR A 648 -8.05 2.31 15.28
CA THR A 648 -9.34 2.68 15.90
C THR A 648 -9.22 3.48 17.19
N ASP A 649 -8.00 3.73 17.67
CA ASP A 649 -7.76 4.31 19.00
C ASP A 649 -8.54 3.56 20.10
N SER A 650 -8.62 2.22 19.97
CA SER A 650 -9.42 1.35 20.84
C SER A 650 -8.54 0.44 21.69
N GLU A 651 -8.80 0.41 23.00
CA GLU A 651 -8.18 -0.56 23.91
C GLU A 651 -8.76 -1.99 23.75
N TYR A 652 -9.82 -2.15 22.98
CA TYR A 652 -10.56 -3.41 22.84
C TYR A 652 -10.54 -3.91 21.40
N SER A 653 -10.63 -5.21 21.25
CA SER A 653 -10.87 -5.84 19.95
C SER A 653 -12.18 -5.37 19.34
N VAL A 654 -12.17 -5.29 18.10
CA VAL A 654 -13.17 -4.64 17.28
C VAL A 654 -13.72 -5.61 16.20
N ALA A 655 -14.92 -5.46 15.44
CA ALA A 655 -15.51 -6.42 14.46
C ALA A 655 -14.94 -6.28 13.05
N THR A 656 -14.56 -7.36 12.35
CA THR A 656 -13.95 -7.34 11.01
C THR A 656 -14.73 -6.53 9.96
N LYS A 657 -16.07 -6.46 10.09
CA LYS A 657 -16.91 -5.61 9.24
C LYS A 657 -16.61 -4.10 9.31
N GLU A 658 -15.89 -3.65 10.30
CA GLU A 658 -15.51 -2.24 10.50
C GLU A 658 -14.09 -1.94 9.99
N PHE A 659 -13.26 -3.00 9.73
CA PHE A 659 -11.95 -2.94 9.06
C PHE A 659 -11.85 -4.06 8.02
N PRO A 660 -12.71 -4.08 7.01
CA PRO A 660 -12.63 -5.11 5.98
C PRO A 660 -11.44 -4.84 5.06
N ALA A 661 -10.85 -5.91 4.51
CA ALA A 661 -9.74 -5.87 3.56
C ALA A 661 -10.05 -5.12 2.24
N ALA A 662 -11.30 -4.74 2.03
CA ALA A 662 -11.73 -4.02 0.82
C ALA A 662 -11.27 -2.57 0.83
N ILE A 663 -10.46 -2.20 -0.16
CA ILE A 663 -9.90 -0.86 -0.37
C ILE A 663 -9.97 -0.47 -1.84
N VAL A 664 -9.80 0.83 -2.15
CA VAL A 664 -9.82 1.37 -3.53
C VAL A 664 -8.77 2.45 -3.72
N THR A 665 -8.24 2.55 -4.93
CA THR A 665 -7.26 3.59 -5.28
C THR A 665 -7.34 3.94 -6.76
N ASP A 666 -7.15 5.22 -7.08
CA ASP A 666 -6.99 5.69 -8.46
C ASP A 666 -5.51 5.63 -8.89
N VAL A 667 -5.26 5.13 -10.11
CA VAL A 667 -3.90 4.93 -10.61
C VAL A 667 -3.58 5.69 -11.91
N ALA A 668 -4.57 6.20 -12.61
CA ALA A 668 -4.39 6.97 -13.83
C ALA A 668 -5.57 7.92 -14.07
N THR A 669 -5.29 9.08 -14.68
CA THR A 669 -6.29 10.11 -14.99
C THR A 669 -6.40 10.32 -16.51
N ASP A 670 -7.61 10.20 -17.06
CA ASP A 670 -7.99 10.69 -18.37
C ASP A 670 -8.49 12.14 -18.21
N PRO A 671 -7.83 13.15 -18.79
CA PRO A 671 -8.21 14.55 -18.65
C PRO A 671 -9.60 14.88 -19.20
N ASN A 672 -10.27 13.95 -19.88
CA ASN A 672 -11.67 14.08 -20.26
C ASN A 672 -12.67 13.78 -19.12
N GLY A 673 -12.20 13.70 -17.89
CA GLY A 673 -13.02 13.65 -16.68
C GLY A 673 -13.18 12.26 -16.07
N ARG A 674 -12.25 11.32 -16.29
CA ARG A 674 -12.29 9.99 -15.69
C ARG A 674 -10.95 9.62 -15.06
N VAL A 675 -11.00 8.72 -14.08
CA VAL A 675 -9.85 8.02 -13.51
C VAL A 675 -10.01 6.52 -13.68
N LEU A 676 -8.91 5.80 -13.64
CA LEU A 676 -8.91 4.35 -13.49
C LEU A 676 -8.82 4.03 -12.01
N GLU A 677 -9.91 3.49 -11.46
CA GLU A 677 -9.96 2.97 -10.11
C GLU A 677 -9.59 1.48 -10.11
N LEU A 678 -8.81 1.07 -9.11
CA LEU A 678 -8.53 -0.32 -8.77
C LEU A 678 -9.06 -0.58 -7.38
N GLY A 679 -9.72 -1.74 -7.18
CA GLY A 679 -10.27 -2.10 -5.87
C GLY A 679 -10.00 -3.56 -5.51
N THR A 680 -9.89 -3.83 -4.21
CA THR A 680 -10.05 -5.14 -3.61
C THR A 680 -11.43 -5.23 -2.97
N GLY A 681 -11.93 -6.44 -2.74
CA GLY A 681 -13.20 -6.68 -2.05
C GLY A 681 -13.01 -7.61 -0.85
N GLU A 682 -13.97 -8.51 -0.61
CA GLU A 682 -13.82 -9.56 0.40
C GLU A 682 -12.64 -10.48 0.09
N ALA A 683 -11.99 -11.02 1.12
CA ALA A 683 -11.04 -12.11 1.03
C ALA A 683 -11.79 -13.39 0.64
N LEU A 684 -11.67 -13.82 -0.63
CA LEU A 684 -12.42 -14.94 -1.19
C LEU A 684 -11.85 -16.29 -0.74
N SER A 685 -12.71 -17.27 -0.49
CA SER A 685 -12.28 -18.63 -0.15
C SER A 685 -11.76 -19.39 -1.37
N ILE A 686 -10.51 -19.86 -1.33
CA ILE A 686 -9.94 -20.77 -2.33
C ILE A 686 -9.96 -22.21 -1.82
N TYR A 687 -10.32 -23.16 -2.67
CA TYR A 687 -10.27 -24.61 -2.41
C TYR A 687 -9.30 -25.27 -3.39
N VAL A 688 -8.27 -25.93 -2.86
CA VAL A 688 -7.17 -26.49 -3.65
C VAL A 688 -6.98 -27.98 -3.35
N ILE A 689 -6.84 -28.80 -4.38
CA ILE A 689 -6.45 -30.23 -4.23
C ILE A 689 -4.93 -30.30 -4.16
N ALA A 690 -4.39 -30.43 -2.96
CA ALA A 690 -2.96 -30.49 -2.69
C ALA A 690 -2.49 -31.89 -2.34
N PRO A 691 -1.22 -32.28 -2.69
CA PRO A 691 -0.63 -33.58 -2.36
C PRO A 691 0.00 -33.53 -0.95
N VAL A 692 -0.81 -33.69 0.10
CA VAL A 692 -0.37 -33.66 1.50
C VAL A 692 0.12 -35.08 1.88
N ASP A 693 1.42 -35.25 2.19
CA ASP A 693 2.04 -36.54 2.48
C ASP A 693 1.64 -37.66 1.48
N GLY A 694 1.67 -37.37 0.18
CA GLY A 694 1.31 -38.31 -0.89
C GLY A 694 -0.19 -38.63 -0.99
N THR A 695 -1.05 -37.93 -0.25
CA THR A 695 -2.52 -38.07 -0.28
C THR A 695 -3.15 -36.81 -0.84
N LEU A 696 -4.01 -36.92 -1.85
CA LEU A 696 -4.75 -35.76 -2.36
C LEU A 696 -5.83 -35.34 -1.38
N LYS A 697 -5.76 -34.08 -0.96
CA LYS A 697 -6.72 -33.43 -0.05
C LYS A 697 -7.15 -32.08 -0.57
N ILE A 698 -8.40 -31.71 -0.27
CA ILE A 698 -8.85 -30.33 -0.40
C ILE A 698 -8.36 -29.57 0.81
N CYS A 699 -7.60 -28.50 0.56
CA CYS A 699 -7.20 -27.50 1.54
C CYS A 699 -7.89 -26.18 1.22
N ASN A 700 -8.29 -25.41 2.24
CA ASN A 700 -9.01 -24.15 2.07
C ASN A 700 -8.17 -22.98 2.62
N GLY A 701 -8.17 -21.85 1.90
CA GLY A 701 -7.47 -20.63 2.26
C GLY A 701 -8.20 -19.38 1.80
N ALA A 702 -7.53 -18.24 1.88
CA ALA A 702 -8.04 -16.94 1.48
C ALA A 702 -7.20 -16.34 0.34
N VAL A 703 -7.85 -15.71 -0.64
CA VAL A 703 -7.21 -14.99 -1.75
C VAL A 703 -7.89 -13.65 -2.00
N TYR A 704 -7.19 -12.74 -2.67
CA TYR A 704 -7.77 -11.45 -3.09
C TYR A 704 -8.97 -11.63 -4.03
N SER A 705 -9.85 -10.63 -4.03
CA SER A 705 -10.70 -10.26 -5.15
C SER A 705 -10.13 -9.00 -5.79
N PHE A 706 -10.32 -8.82 -7.10
CA PHE A 706 -9.77 -7.67 -7.81
C PHE A 706 -10.79 -7.08 -8.78
N TYR A 707 -10.85 -5.74 -8.79
CA TYR A 707 -11.74 -4.92 -9.60
C TYR A 707 -10.96 -3.81 -10.27
N GLN A 708 -11.33 -3.48 -11.52
CA GLN A 708 -10.86 -2.25 -12.18
C GLN A 708 -11.99 -1.65 -13.01
N PHE A 709 -12.10 -0.33 -12.98
CA PHE A 709 -13.17 0.37 -13.72
C PHE A 709 -12.84 1.86 -13.87
N PRO A 710 -13.34 2.51 -14.96
CA PRO A 710 -13.27 3.95 -15.08
C PRO A 710 -14.32 4.63 -14.18
N TYR A 711 -13.94 5.70 -13.46
CA TYR A 711 -14.81 6.46 -12.56
C TYR A 711 -14.71 7.97 -12.81
N PRO A 712 -15.72 8.80 -12.45
CA PRO A 712 -15.62 10.26 -12.61
C PRO A 712 -14.49 10.85 -11.76
N MET A 713 -13.61 11.65 -12.36
CA MET A 713 -12.42 12.18 -11.65
C MET A 713 -12.76 13.20 -10.56
N ASP A 714 -13.91 13.88 -10.65
CA ASP A 714 -14.44 14.81 -9.64
C ASP A 714 -15.10 14.10 -8.44
N GLN A 715 -15.11 12.77 -8.44
CA GLN A 715 -15.70 11.90 -7.43
C GLN A 715 -14.78 10.74 -7.06
N ARG A 716 -13.44 10.92 -7.13
CA ARG A 716 -12.48 9.86 -6.75
C ARG A 716 -12.93 9.14 -5.50
N LEU A 717 -12.91 7.82 -5.55
CA LEU A 717 -13.52 7.00 -4.50
C LEU A 717 -12.70 7.04 -3.20
N THR A 718 -13.45 7.03 -2.11
CA THR A 718 -12.96 6.66 -0.78
C THR A 718 -13.31 5.19 -0.53
N ASP A 719 -12.62 4.54 0.42
CA ASP A 719 -12.93 3.15 0.77
C ASP A 719 -14.35 2.98 1.27
N SER A 720 -14.86 3.96 2.03
CA SER A 720 -16.25 3.93 2.50
C SER A 720 -17.24 3.93 1.35
N ALA A 721 -17.00 4.75 0.31
CA ALA A 721 -17.82 4.79 -0.89
C ALA A 721 -17.69 3.50 -1.71
N TRP A 722 -16.46 2.99 -1.88
CA TRP A 722 -16.19 1.74 -2.59
C TRP A 722 -16.90 0.54 -1.97
N ARG A 723 -16.77 0.35 -0.65
CA ARG A 723 -17.44 -0.70 0.11
C ARG A 723 -18.95 -0.68 -0.08
N GLN A 724 -19.54 0.51 -0.20
CA GLN A 724 -20.97 0.64 -0.51
C GLN A 724 -21.30 0.17 -1.93
N LEU A 725 -20.46 0.50 -2.93
CA LEU A 725 -20.67 0.12 -4.34
C LEU A 725 -20.59 -1.40 -4.59
N ILE A 726 -19.78 -2.12 -3.81
CA ILE A 726 -19.66 -3.58 -3.89
C ILE A 726 -20.46 -4.31 -2.80
N SER A 727 -21.31 -3.61 -2.05
CA SER A 727 -22.19 -4.15 -1.01
C SER A 727 -21.48 -4.85 0.16
N ILE A 728 -20.27 -4.44 0.50
CA ILE A 728 -19.59 -4.87 1.72
C ILE A 728 -20.13 -4.07 2.90
N GLN A 729 -20.70 -4.78 3.89
CA GLN A 729 -21.21 -4.15 5.09
C GLN A 729 -20.04 -3.57 5.92
N HIS A 730 -20.13 -2.28 6.23
CA HIS A 730 -19.21 -1.61 7.14
C HIS A 730 -20.01 -0.70 8.10
N GLY A 731 -19.59 -0.66 9.37
CA GLY A 731 -20.28 0.11 10.40
C GLY A 731 -21.72 -0.33 10.71
N ASP A 732 -22.38 0.45 11.55
CA ASP A 732 -23.73 0.13 12.09
C ASP A 732 -24.88 0.66 11.23
N ASN A 733 -24.62 1.56 10.29
CA ASN A 733 -25.63 2.25 9.48
C ASN A 733 -25.70 1.72 8.03
N TYR A 734 -25.14 0.53 7.77
CA TYR A 734 -25.14 -0.06 6.44
C TYR A 734 -26.55 -0.39 5.94
N GLU A 735 -26.88 0.06 4.73
CA GLU A 735 -28.04 -0.36 3.95
C GLU A 735 -27.55 -1.22 2.77
N TRP A 736 -27.98 -2.47 2.72
CA TRP A 736 -27.60 -3.37 1.61
C TRP A 736 -28.16 -2.86 0.28
N THR A 737 -27.29 -2.78 -0.72
CA THR A 737 -27.63 -2.48 -2.12
C THR A 737 -27.22 -3.65 -3.00
N GLU A 738 -27.68 -3.72 -4.24
CA GLU A 738 -27.14 -4.68 -5.22
C GLU A 738 -25.75 -4.16 -5.66
N PRO A 739 -24.69 -5.01 -5.68
CA PRO A 739 -23.36 -4.58 -6.12
C PRO A 739 -23.41 -3.94 -7.51
N GLU A 740 -22.74 -2.78 -7.66
CA GLU A 740 -22.67 -2.07 -8.95
C GLU A 740 -21.51 -2.57 -9.81
N TYR A 741 -20.50 -3.21 -9.21
CA TYR A 741 -19.31 -3.72 -9.88
C TYR A 741 -19.12 -5.20 -9.62
N GLU A 742 -18.64 -5.92 -10.62
CA GLU A 742 -18.28 -7.33 -10.59
C GLU A 742 -16.78 -7.49 -10.94
N MET A 743 -16.16 -8.59 -10.53
CA MET A 743 -14.79 -8.92 -10.92
C MET A 743 -14.68 -9.06 -12.44
N GLU A 744 -13.49 -8.84 -12.99
CA GLU A 744 -13.20 -8.95 -14.42
C GLU A 744 -13.51 -10.36 -14.96
N ASN A 745 -14.12 -10.45 -16.14
CA ASN A 745 -14.60 -11.69 -16.75
C ASN A 745 -13.49 -12.74 -17.05
N TRP A 746 -12.23 -12.33 -17.13
CA TRP A 746 -11.11 -13.26 -17.29
C TRP A 746 -10.88 -14.14 -16.05
N THR A 747 -11.54 -13.85 -14.93
CA THR A 747 -11.54 -14.69 -13.71
C THR A 747 -12.57 -15.83 -13.77
N ASP A 748 -13.53 -15.82 -14.68
CA ASP A 748 -14.64 -16.80 -14.80
C ASP A 748 -14.16 -18.27 -14.91
N GLY A 749 -12.90 -18.48 -15.37
CA GLY A 749 -12.33 -19.81 -15.52
C GLY A 749 -12.02 -20.52 -14.20
N PHE A 750 -11.92 -19.76 -13.08
CA PHE A 750 -11.58 -20.31 -11.77
C PHE A 750 -12.43 -19.77 -10.62
N VAL A 751 -13.15 -18.65 -10.80
CA VAL A 751 -14.11 -18.16 -9.80
C VAL A 751 -15.47 -18.84 -10.04
N PHE A 752 -15.97 -19.48 -9.00
CA PHE A 752 -17.28 -20.13 -9.01
C PHE A 752 -18.37 -19.13 -8.57
N TYR A 753 -19.27 -18.81 -9.47
CA TYR A 753 -20.46 -18.01 -9.22
C TYR A 753 -21.69 -18.90 -9.07
N ASN A 754 -22.39 -18.79 -7.95
CA ASN A 754 -23.67 -19.50 -7.74
C ASN A 754 -24.79 -18.80 -8.53
N LYS A 755 -25.08 -19.28 -9.75
CA LYS A 755 -26.03 -18.68 -10.71
C LYS A 755 -27.48 -19.05 -10.43
#